data_b753421cd6b36ceb37eea77dbdc3b7eb
#
_entry.id   b753421cd6b36ceb37eea77dbdc3b7eb
#
_cell.length_a   1.000
_cell.length_b   1.000
_cell.length_c   1.000
_cell.angle_alpha   90.00
_cell.angle_beta   90.00
_cell.angle_gamma   90.00
#
_symmetry.space_group_name_H-M   'P 1'
#
loop_
_entity.id
_entity.type
_entity.pdbx_description
1 polymer ?
#
loop_
_entity_poly.entity_id
_entity_poly.type
_entity_poly.pdbx_seq_one_letter_code
_entity_poly.pdbx_strand_id
1 'polypeptide(L)'
;MERAEDVPLYGRDPLLRALVPRLTGLKYDERSRTAREFQHDLPVVLLTGRHGMGRSAVLRELAAHYRGRLPLAHIRIAPAGAAAFPSAGAPVSQPGGTDADGHVTTDLTGLLTELARQLAPSYRRPFPVLLPGLFAVSSWDPGDGAERDAVCLRLARLLIACRMADAPEQDVRRAWAAAVEARLGPVGPRAPDAPGGGAASVSRALHGEYAHRHRAGAERDWYRARFPQLPPGTDPLALLGDWYHQGGDYRRAVERTLVAALRHDVAGAYGRLQRWNREPWPLVLLDDVHLPAGRRFLDLLLEHRATPESPEREELVVVATRLGEPPGNDPGPLRRELPDLVRPCGWERRGTAPSAGLLTVPLTPLSRDDVLPLLEAGSAGAPLHPYLASALHSLTGGHPAATAMLCSAVRAATRAGLAVAPRDLLGLPAPDGRPVAEALLERLLPDRRQRDRLTLLSLARDSAAAEALASRLRLEGPEQLPANAVTDYLEQQHWQHLTPPESPLVTDPLLQRLLVHEARRLSPGPDDSRGWQEIHRFLQNHHAQRGDEGEADALRHMLAAGGVETVVASLAEEFQSEQDERGAGHWLRCLRYAATAPTPPERDWRDDRLRIALGAHDGRYIHLDDTERCVNRLLHALWYLSEPHTEPDPDTCTAIEQELAYLSLRHPSWRVALGQAARRWPAAARDKRPLPVPGQ
;
A
#
# COMPACT_ATOMS: atom_id res chain seq x y z
N MET A 1 -9.54 23.36 12.72
CA MET A 1 -9.02 22.18 12.00
C MET A 1 -8.08 22.73 10.94
N GLU A 2 -6.79 22.82 11.25
CA GLU A 2 -5.76 23.24 10.29
C GLU A 2 -5.77 22.25 9.14
N ARG A 3 -5.73 22.80 7.92
CA ARG A 3 -5.50 22.00 6.70
C ARG A 3 -4.28 21.16 6.94
N ALA A 4 -4.37 19.83 6.73
CA ALA A 4 -3.20 18.98 6.63
C ALA A 4 -2.26 19.69 5.64
N GLU A 5 -1.12 20.19 6.15
CA GLU A 5 -0.11 20.85 5.31
C GLU A 5 0.17 19.90 4.14
N ASP A 6 0.05 20.44 2.92
CA ASP A 6 0.38 19.71 1.69
C ASP A 6 1.87 19.37 1.73
N VAL A 7 2.17 18.16 2.27
CA VAL A 7 3.53 17.66 2.30
C VAL A 7 3.90 17.25 0.88
N PRO A 8 4.90 17.87 0.26
CA PRO A 8 5.32 17.51 -1.09
C PRO A 8 5.62 16.01 -1.23
N LEU A 9 5.21 15.42 -2.35
CA LEU A 9 5.48 14.00 -2.64
C LEU A 9 6.89 13.83 -3.21
N TYR A 10 7.87 13.74 -2.32
CA TYR A 10 9.26 13.50 -2.71
C TYR A 10 9.44 12.12 -3.38
N GLY A 11 10.42 12.03 -4.28
CA GLY A 11 10.75 10.81 -5.01
C GLY A 11 9.71 10.38 -6.06
N ARG A 12 8.71 11.21 -6.37
CA ARG A 12 7.64 10.91 -7.35
C ARG A 12 7.67 11.80 -8.59
N ASP A 13 8.62 12.73 -8.67
CA ASP A 13 8.76 13.69 -9.78
C ASP A 13 8.81 13.03 -11.18
N PRO A 14 9.49 11.88 -11.40
CA PRO A 14 9.50 11.24 -12.72
C PRO A 14 8.09 10.86 -13.21
N LEU A 15 7.23 10.42 -12.31
CA LEU A 15 5.83 10.12 -12.62
C LEU A 15 5.01 11.40 -12.83
N LEU A 16 5.07 12.31 -11.87
CA LEU A 16 4.24 13.52 -11.84
C LEU A 16 4.61 14.52 -12.95
N ARG A 17 5.92 14.77 -13.13
CA ARG A 17 6.45 15.83 -14.00
C ARG A 17 6.91 15.34 -15.37
N ALA A 18 7.10 14.04 -15.56
CA ALA A 18 7.55 13.50 -16.83
C ALA A 18 6.52 12.58 -17.50
N LEU A 19 6.10 11.47 -16.89
CA LEU A 19 5.22 10.48 -17.52
C LEU A 19 3.80 11.04 -17.76
N VAL A 20 3.11 11.50 -16.70
CA VAL A 20 1.71 11.95 -16.83
C VAL A 20 1.56 13.13 -17.78
N PRO A 21 2.43 14.15 -17.79
CA PRO A 21 2.42 15.19 -18.83
C PRO A 21 2.54 14.66 -20.26
N ARG A 22 3.39 13.66 -20.51
CA ARG A 22 3.54 13.04 -21.84
C ARG A 22 2.34 12.21 -22.27
N LEU A 23 1.59 11.67 -21.30
CA LEU A 23 0.33 10.97 -21.57
C LEU A 23 -0.80 11.95 -21.89
N THR A 24 -0.98 12.97 -21.06
CA THR A 24 -2.10 13.92 -21.18
C THR A 24 -1.87 15.01 -22.22
N GLY A 25 -0.61 15.35 -22.51
CA GLY A 25 -0.24 16.48 -23.36
C GLY A 25 -0.25 17.84 -22.63
N LEU A 26 -0.29 17.85 -21.29
CA LEU A 26 -0.29 19.05 -20.47
C LEU A 26 0.87 19.02 -19.46
N LYS A 27 1.71 20.05 -19.42
CA LYS A 27 2.80 20.13 -18.43
C LYS A 27 2.28 20.18 -17.01
N TYR A 28 3.07 19.64 -16.07
CA TYR A 28 2.70 19.62 -14.68
C TYR A 28 2.62 21.03 -14.07
N ASP A 29 3.70 21.79 -14.06
CA ASP A 29 3.78 23.07 -13.37
C ASP A 29 3.18 24.24 -14.16
N GLU A 30 2.97 24.11 -15.47
CA GLU A 30 2.54 25.17 -16.35
C GLU A 30 1.22 24.80 -17.04
N ARG A 31 0.42 25.81 -17.40
CA ARG A 31 -0.75 25.60 -18.29
C ARG A 31 -0.35 25.40 -19.75
N SER A 32 0.96 25.26 -20.02
CA SER A 32 1.46 25.04 -21.37
C SER A 32 1.34 23.58 -21.79
N ARG A 33 1.14 23.37 -23.09
CA ARG A 33 1.02 22.04 -23.70
C ARG A 33 2.39 21.43 -23.91
N THR A 34 2.45 20.10 -23.88
CA THR A 34 3.67 19.36 -24.20
C THR A 34 3.42 18.33 -25.29
N ALA A 35 4.49 17.83 -25.91
CA ALA A 35 4.38 16.72 -26.86
C ALA A 35 3.94 15.45 -26.14
N ARG A 36 3.00 14.71 -26.75
CA ARG A 36 2.57 13.40 -26.27
C ARG A 36 3.55 12.35 -26.73
N GLU A 37 3.87 11.42 -25.84
CA GLU A 37 4.72 10.26 -26.17
C GLU A 37 3.94 9.26 -27.03
N PHE A 38 2.67 9.07 -26.70
CA PHE A 38 1.80 8.06 -27.35
C PHE A 38 0.77 8.76 -28.24
N GLN A 39 0.69 8.35 -29.51
CA GLN A 39 -0.21 8.99 -30.47
C GLN A 39 -1.37 8.12 -30.93
N HIS A 40 -1.20 6.80 -30.86
CA HIS A 40 -2.15 5.84 -31.43
C HIS A 40 -2.70 4.84 -30.41
N ASP A 41 -1.90 4.42 -29.46
CA ASP A 41 -2.28 3.51 -28.39
C ASP A 41 -1.76 4.05 -27.06
N LEU A 42 -2.50 3.88 -25.98
CA LEU A 42 -2.17 4.38 -24.64
C LEU A 42 -2.02 3.23 -23.66
N PRO A 43 -0.94 3.20 -22.89
CA PRO A 43 -0.88 2.29 -21.76
C PRO A 43 -1.89 2.67 -20.68
N VAL A 44 -2.40 1.67 -19.97
CA VAL A 44 -2.92 1.89 -18.61
C VAL A 44 -1.72 1.88 -17.67
N VAL A 45 -1.49 3.00 -16.99
CA VAL A 45 -0.42 3.10 -15.98
C VAL A 45 -0.90 2.48 -14.69
N LEU A 46 -0.24 1.40 -14.25
CA LEU A 46 -0.56 0.69 -13.03
C LEU A 46 0.52 0.94 -11.97
N LEU A 47 0.21 1.78 -10.98
CA LEU A 47 1.07 2.04 -9.84
C LEU A 47 0.92 0.92 -8.83
N THR A 48 2.01 0.21 -8.55
CA THR A 48 2.01 -0.92 -7.62
C THR A 48 2.81 -0.59 -6.37
N GLY A 49 2.46 -1.23 -5.25
CA GLY A 49 3.18 -1.05 -4.00
C GLY A 49 2.40 -1.60 -2.81
N ARG A 50 3.11 -1.79 -1.70
CA ARG A 50 2.54 -2.24 -0.42
C ARG A 50 1.68 -1.15 0.23
N HIS A 51 1.06 -1.49 1.35
CA HIS A 51 0.38 -0.49 2.18
C HIS A 51 1.33 0.67 2.55
N GLY A 52 0.82 1.90 2.51
CA GLY A 52 1.58 3.08 2.91
C GLY A 52 2.66 3.57 1.94
N MET A 53 2.85 2.95 0.76
CA MET A 53 3.83 3.40 -0.25
C MET A 53 3.44 4.69 -1.00
N GLY A 54 2.32 5.31 -0.62
CA GLY A 54 1.90 6.60 -1.18
C GLY A 54 1.07 6.51 -2.46
N ARG A 55 0.53 5.34 -2.83
CA ARG A 55 -0.31 5.11 -4.02
C ARG A 55 -1.45 6.12 -4.13
N SER A 56 -2.35 6.15 -3.14
CA SER A 56 -3.48 7.09 -3.10
C SER A 56 -3.03 8.55 -2.96
N ALA A 57 -1.87 8.81 -2.35
CA ALA A 57 -1.33 10.16 -2.25
C ALA A 57 -0.92 10.71 -3.63
N VAL A 58 -0.29 9.87 -4.47
CA VAL A 58 0.04 10.23 -5.85
C VAL A 58 -1.21 10.57 -6.66
N LEU A 59 -2.28 9.77 -6.54
CA LEU A 59 -3.53 10.07 -7.25
C LEU A 59 -4.18 11.35 -6.75
N ARG A 60 -4.19 11.61 -5.44
CA ARG A 60 -4.71 12.86 -4.87
C ARG A 60 -3.91 14.08 -5.35
N GLU A 61 -2.60 13.99 -5.40
CA GLU A 61 -1.72 15.03 -5.92
C GLU A 61 -2.02 15.33 -7.40
N LEU A 62 -2.12 14.27 -8.23
CA LEU A 62 -2.50 14.43 -9.63
C LEU A 62 -3.90 15.04 -9.76
N ALA A 63 -4.86 14.58 -8.95
CA ALA A 63 -6.21 15.12 -8.96
C ALA A 63 -6.25 16.61 -8.56
N ALA A 64 -5.55 16.98 -7.50
CA ALA A 64 -5.47 18.38 -7.06
C ALA A 64 -4.83 19.27 -8.14
N HIS A 65 -3.76 18.77 -8.75
CA HIS A 65 -2.97 19.52 -9.71
C HIS A 65 -3.67 19.72 -11.07
N TYR A 66 -4.35 18.68 -11.58
CA TYR A 66 -5.03 18.73 -12.89
C TYR A 66 -6.49 19.19 -12.83
N ARG A 67 -7.05 19.38 -11.63
CA ARG A 67 -8.43 19.86 -11.46
C ARG A 67 -8.66 21.20 -12.16
N GLY A 68 -9.69 21.28 -13.03
CA GLY A 68 -10.02 22.47 -13.81
C GLY A 68 -9.04 22.81 -14.95
N ARG A 69 -8.06 21.94 -15.22
CA ARG A 69 -7.07 22.12 -16.30
C ARG A 69 -7.30 21.16 -17.47
N LEU A 70 -7.85 19.99 -17.19
CA LEU A 70 -8.29 19.01 -18.18
C LEU A 70 -9.50 18.23 -17.61
N PRO A 71 -10.24 17.46 -18.45
CA PRO A 71 -11.29 16.56 -17.98
C PRO A 71 -10.68 15.52 -17.03
N LEU A 72 -11.16 15.49 -15.78
CA LEU A 72 -10.57 14.67 -14.72
C LEU A 72 -11.65 13.88 -13.99
N ALA A 73 -11.38 12.59 -13.78
CA ALA A 73 -12.12 11.77 -12.83
C ALA A 73 -11.17 11.13 -11.81
N HIS A 74 -11.52 11.18 -10.52
CA HIS A 74 -10.78 10.52 -9.44
C HIS A 74 -11.75 9.70 -8.60
N ILE A 75 -11.58 8.38 -8.63
CA ILE A 75 -12.50 7.43 -7.99
C ILE A 75 -11.71 6.44 -7.14
N ARG A 76 -12.20 6.24 -5.92
CA ARG A 76 -11.73 5.19 -5.03
C ARG A 76 -12.69 4.00 -5.09
N ILE A 77 -12.15 2.81 -5.24
CA ILE A 77 -12.92 1.56 -5.26
C ILE A 77 -12.93 0.98 -3.85
N ALA A 78 -14.09 0.53 -3.38
CA ALA A 78 -14.23 -0.11 -2.07
C ALA A 78 -14.57 -1.60 -2.22
N PRO A 79 -14.27 -2.43 -1.20
CA PRO A 79 -14.69 -3.81 -1.18
C PRO A 79 -16.22 -3.92 -1.15
N ALA A 80 -16.75 -4.96 -1.79
CA ALA A 80 -18.17 -5.27 -1.75
C ALA A 80 -18.63 -5.47 -0.29
N GLY A 81 -19.71 -4.82 0.11
CA GLY A 81 -20.22 -4.87 1.48
C GLY A 81 -19.66 -3.80 2.43
N ALA A 82 -18.70 -2.99 2.01
CA ALA A 82 -18.39 -1.74 2.72
C ALA A 82 -19.60 -0.82 2.52
N ALA A 83 -20.51 -0.85 3.49
CA ALA A 83 -21.70 -0.02 3.47
C ALA A 83 -21.29 1.44 3.26
N ALA A 84 -21.92 2.09 2.30
CA ALA A 84 -21.89 3.54 2.12
C ALA A 84 -22.65 4.26 3.27
N PHE A 85 -22.52 3.75 4.50
CA PHE A 85 -23.06 4.41 5.67
C PHE A 85 -21.95 5.26 6.29
N PRO A 86 -22.11 6.59 6.34
CA PRO A 86 -21.36 7.39 7.28
C PRO A 86 -21.68 6.81 8.67
N SER A 87 -20.63 6.44 9.43
CA SER A 87 -20.75 6.01 10.82
C SER A 87 -21.66 6.98 11.54
N ALA A 88 -22.72 6.47 12.15
CA ALA A 88 -23.62 7.29 12.98
C ALA A 88 -22.80 7.92 14.11
N GLY A 89 -22.42 9.18 13.95
CA GLY A 89 -21.57 9.92 14.88
C GLY A 89 -20.53 10.83 14.21
N ALA A 90 -20.28 10.70 12.92
CA ALA A 90 -19.47 11.69 12.22
C ALA A 90 -20.29 12.98 12.02
N PRO A 91 -19.77 14.18 12.40
CA PRO A 91 -20.50 15.42 12.18
C PRO A 91 -20.75 15.58 10.66
N VAL A 92 -22.01 15.81 10.31
CA VAL A 92 -22.46 16.12 8.96
C VAL A 92 -21.63 17.31 8.48
N SER A 93 -20.69 17.06 7.57
CA SER A 93 -19.89 18.11 6.97
C SER A 93 -20.83 19.06 6.21
N GLN A 94 -20.76 20.34 6.55
CA GLN A 94 -21.56 21.39 5.92
C GLN A 94 -21.39 21.37 4.39
N PRO A 95 -22.43 21.68 3.60
CA PRO A 95 -22.34 21.78 2.15
C PRO A 95 -21.47 22.96 1.77
N GLY A 96 -20.20 22.70 1.47
CA GLY A 96 -19.18 23.72 1.13
C GLY A 96 -17.74 23.22 1.29
N GLY A 97 -17.52 22.05 1.89
CA GLY A 97 -16.21 21.41 1.93
C GLY A 97 -15.89 20.80 0.57
N THR A 98 -14.80 21.24 -0.04
CA THR A 98 -14.22 20.62 -1.24
C THR A 98 -13.92 19.16 -0.91
N ASP A 99 -14.68 18.20 -1.49
CA ASP A 99 -14.45 16.77 -1.40
C ASP A 99 -13.05 16.44 -1.97
N ALA A 100 -12.04 16.48 -1.12
CA ALA A 100 -10.68 16.03 -1.45
C ALA A 100 -10.59 14.51 -1.47
N ASP A 101 -11.56 13.81 -0.86
CA ASP A 101 -11.65 12.35 -0.86
C ASP A 101 -12.46 11.89 -2.07
N GLY A 102 -11.83 11.08 -2.92
CA GLY A 102 -12.43 10.51 -4.12
C GLY A 102 -13.71 9.74 -3.80
N HIS A 103 -14.71 9.84 -4.68
CA HIS A 103 -15.97 9.11 -4.53
C HIS A 103 -15.75 7.60 -4.47
N VAL A 104 -16.46 6.95 -3.54
CA VAL A 104 -16.33 5.52 -3.28
C VAL A 104 -17.37 4.74 -4.08
N THR A 105 -16.95 3.67 -4.77
CA THR A 105 -17.85 2.76 -5.50
C THR A 105 -17.47 1.31 -5.27
N THR A 106 -18.46 0.41 -5.33
CA THR A 106 -18.30 -1.02 -5.05
C THR A 106 -18.57 -1.91 -6.28
N ASP A 107 -19.23 -1.39 -7.30
CA ASP A 107 -19.61 -2.11 -8.51
C ASP A 107 -19.20 -1.37 -9.80
N LEU A 108 -19.21 -2.09 -10.95
CA LEU A 108 -18.80 -1.53 -12.23
C LEU A 108 -19.76 -0.46 -12.74
N THR A 109 -21.05 -0.62 -12.56
CA THR A 109 -22.05 0.36 -13.00
C THR A 109 -21.94 1.65 -12.21
N GLY A 110 -21.70 1.54 -10.91
CA GLY A 110 -21.37 2.66 -10.05
C GLY A 110 -20.08 3.37 -10.49
N LEU A 111 -19.05 2.61 -10.83
CA LEU A 111 -17.80 3.16 -11.35
C LEU A 111 -18.01 3.95 -12.64
N LEU A 112 -18.73 3.37 -13.63
CA LEU A 112 -19.03 4.03 -14.90
C LEU A 112 -19.90 5.27 -14.72
N THR A 113 -20.88 5.21 -13.81
CA THR A 113 -21.74 6.35 -13.46
C THR A 113 -20.92 7.49 -12.88
N GLU A 114 -20.01 7.18 -11.98
CA GLU A 114 -19.16 8.16 -11.33
C GLU A 114 -18.14 8.77 -12.30
N LEU A 115 -17.55 7.95 -13.20
CA LEU A 115 -16.71 8.42 -14.31
C LEU A 115 -17.47 9.41 -15.19
N ALA A 116 -18.68 9.06 -15.60
CA ALA A 116 -19.52 9.92 -16.44
C ALA A 116 -19.86 11.24 -15.69
N ARG A 117 -20.22 11.16 -14.43
CA ARG A 117 -20.54 12.33 -13.60
C ARG A 117 -19.36 13.31 -13.46
N GLN A 118 -18.15 12.82 -13.21
CA GLN A 118 -16.97 13.67 -13.02
C GLN A 118 -16.45 14.27 -14.33
N LEU A 119 -16.52 13.53 -15.43
CA LEU A 119 -16.04 13.98 -16.74
C LEU A 119 -17.07 14.86 -17.47
N ALA A 120 -18.37 14.68 -17.23
CA ALA A 120 -19.47 15.35 -17.93
C ALA A 120 -19.35 16.89 -18.01
N PRO A 121 -18.95 17.62 -16.95
CA PRO A 121 -18.86 19.08 -16.98
C PRO A 121 -17.87 19.62 -18.02
N SER A 122 -16.91 18.80 -18.44
CA SER A 122 -15.89 19.17 -19.42
C SER A 122 -16.34 18.93 -20.87
N TYR A 123 -17.47 18.25 -21.10
CA TYR A 123 -17.94 17.92 -22.43
C TYR A 123 -19.19 18.73 -22.83
N ARG A 124 -19.22 19.12 -24.12
CA ARG A 124 -20.36 19.87 -24.66
C ARG A 124 -21.64 19.01 -24.78
N ARG A 125 -21.49 17.74 -25.08
CA ARG A 125 -22.54 16.70 -25.10
C ARG A 125 -22.05 15.53 -24.27
N PRO A 126 -22.41 15.47 -22.99
CA PRO A 126 -21.88 14.45 -22.11
C PRO A 126 -22.55 13.09 -22.40
N PHE A 127 -21.77 12.12 -22.75
CA PHE A 127 -22.04 10.69 -22.79
C PHE A 127 -23.38 10.28 -23.46
N PRO A 128 -23.61 10.64 -24.73
CA PRO A 128 -24.89 10.36 -25.41
C PRO A 128 -25.18 8.88 -25.53
N VAL A 129 -24.15 8.02 -25.64
CA VAL A 129 -24.32 6.56 -25.79
C VAL A 129 -24.30 5.85 -24.46
N LEU A 130 -23.38 6.22 -23.55
CA LEU A 130 -23.21 5.57 -22.25
C LEU A 130 -24.43 5.76 -21.34
N LEU A 131 -24.98 6.97 -21.26
CA LEU A 131 -26.09 7.29 -20.36
C LEU A 131 -27.33 6.42 -20.55
N PRO A 132 -27.85 6.20 -21.78
CA PRO A 132 -28.97 5.31 -21.97
C PRO A 132 -28.72 3.88 -21.49
N GLY A 133 -27.50 3.37 -21.68
CA GLY A 133 -27.12 2.06 -21.17
C GLY A 133 -27.09 1.99 -19.65
N LEU A 134 -26.52 3.01 -18.99
CA LEU A 134 -26.53 3.09 -17.54
C LEU A 134 -27.95 3.21 -16.96
N PHE A 135 -28.84 3.96 -17.61
CA PHE A 135 -30.25 4.01 -17.24
C PHE A 135 -30.94 2.64 -17.41
N ALA A 136 -30.65 1.95 -18.50
CA ALA A 136 -31.25 0.65 -18.77
C ALA A 136 -30.91 -0.38 -17.70
N VAL A 137 -29.64 -0.46 -17.28
CA VAL A 137 -29.19 -1.41 -16.24
C VAL A 137 -29.55 -0.99 -14.83
N SER A 138 -29.75 0.32 -14.57
CA SER A 138 -30.11 0.86 -13.25
C SER A 138 -31.60 0.96 -13.00
N SER A 139 -32.45 0.76 -14.00
CA SER A 139 -33.90 0.88 -13.90
C SER A 139 -34.60 -0.37 -13.36
N TRP A 140 -33.82 -1.37 -12.96
CA TRP A 140 -34.34 -2.57 -12.34
C TRP A 140 -34.71 -2.34 -10.87
N ASP A 141 -35.82 -2.95 -10.43
CA ASP A 141 -36.27 -2.85 -9.05
C ASP A 141 -35.55 -3.90 -8.17
N PRO A 142 -34.63 -3.49 -7.29
CA PRO A 142 -33.90 -4.44 -6.45
C PRO A 142 -34.75 -5.04 -5.31
N GLY A 143 -36.00 -4.60 -5.15
CA GLY A 143 -36.87 -5.07 -4.05
C GLY A 143 -36.51 -4.52 -2.67
N ASP A 144 -35.33 -3.96 -2.49
CA ASP A 144 -34.88 -3.31 -1.25
C ASP A 144 -35.00 -1.79 -1.38
N GLY A 145 -35.73 -1.16 -0.42
CA GLY A 145 -35.95 0.29 -0.42
C GLY A 145 -34.66 1.11 -0.29
N ALA A 146 -33.69 0.64 0.50
CA ALA A 146 -32.42 1.35 0.69
C ALA A 146 -31.53 1.33 -0.58
N GLU A 147 -31.49 0.21 -1.28
CA GLU A 147 -30.75 0.08 -2.54
C GLU A 147 -31.43 0.88 -3.66
N ARG A 148 -32.76 0.89 -3.68
CA ARG A 148 -33.57 1.75 -4.59
C ARG A 148 -33.25 3.23 -4.41
N ASP A 149 -33.20 3.69 -3.17
CA ASP A 149 -32.86 5.08 -2.82
C ASP A 149 -31.45 5.45 -3.28
N ALA A 150 -30.49 4.56 -3.10
CA ALA A 150 -29.11 4.75 -3.55
C ALA A 150 -29.01 4.86 -5.08
N VAL A 151 -29.73 4.01 -5.82
CA VAL A 151 -29.82 4.08 -7.28
C VAL A 151 -30.47 5.38 -7.75
N CYS A 152 -31.59 5.78 -7.16
CA CYS A 152 -32.27 7.04 -7.48
C CYS A 152 -31.39 8.25 -7.25
N LEU A 153 -30.63 8.28 -6.13
CA LEU A 153 -29.69 9.35 -5.82
C LEU A 153 -28.56 9.41 -6.86
N ARG A 154 -27.99 8.28 -7.22
CA ARG A 154 -26.90 8.15 -8.22
C ARG A 154 -27.35 8.67 -9.58
N LEU A 155 -28.54 8.27 -10.03
CA LEU A 155 -29.13 8.71 -11.30
C LEU A 155 -29.44 10.20 -11.29
N ALA A 156 -29.99 10.74 -10.19
CA ALA A 156 -30.26 12.16 -10.07
C ALA A 156 -28.95 12.99 -10.19
N ARG A 157 -27.90 12.59 -9.49
CA ARG A 157 -26.59 13.24 -9.59
C ARG A 157 -26.00 13.19 -10.99
N LEU A 158 -26.16 12.05 -11.68
CA LEU A 158 -25.72 11.90 -13.06
C LEU A 158 -26.47 12.84 -14.01
N LEU A 159 -27.79 12.94 -13.88
CA LEU A 159 -28.63 13.84 -14.69
C LEU A 159 -28.23 15.30 -14.52
N ILE A 160 -28.01 15.73 -13.28
CA ILE A 160 -27.57 17.11 -12.98
C ILE A 160 -26.18 17.37 -13.55
N ALA A 161 -25.23 16.46 -13.34
CA ALA A 161 -23.87 16.60 -13.88
C ALA A 161 -23.82 16.68 -15.40
N CYS A 162 -24.71 15.95 -16.07
CA CYS A 162 -24.86 15.97 -17.53
C CYS A 162 -25.73 17.14 -18.05
N ARG A 163 -26.11 18.09 -17.19
CA ARG A 163 -26.97 19.25 -17.54
C ARG A 163 -28.31 18.84 -18.13
N MET A 164 -28.84 17.70 -17.72
CA MET A 164 -30.13 17.18 -18.14
C MET A 164 -31.26 17.56 -17.18
N ALA A 165 -30.90 18.08 -15.99
CA ALA A 165 -31.83 18.61 -15.00
C ALA A 165 -31.24 19.88 -14.39
N ASP A 166 -31.99 20.98 -14.41
CA ASP A 166 -31.63 22.28 -13.83
C ASP A 166 -32.33 22.50 -12.48
N ALA A 167 -32.51 21.46 -11.69
CA ALA A 167 -33.21 21.52 -10.40
C ALA A 167 -32.29 21.01 -9.26
N PRO A 168 -32.56 21.42 -7.99
CA PRO A 168 -31.85 20.90 -6.84
C PRO A 168 -31.90 19.37 -6.77
N GLU A 169 -30.81 18.74 -6.31
CA GLU A 169 -30.66 17.28 -6.24
C GLU A 169 -31.85 16.57 -5.57
N GLN A 170 -32.38 17.16 -4.49
CA GLN A 170 -33.54 16.60 -3.78
C GLN A 170 -34.83 16.62 -4.61
N ASP A 171 -34.99 17.61 -5.47
CA ASP A 171 -36.18 17.74 -6.32
C ASP A 171 -36.10 16.78 -7.50
N VAL A 172 -34.92 16.63 -8.10
CA VAL A 172 -34.67 15.63 -9.16
C VAL A 172 -34.87 14.23 -8.60
N ARG A 173 -34.36 13.95 -7.40
CA ARG A 173 -34.56 12.67 -6.71
C ARG A 173 -36.03 12.38 -6.43
N ARG A 174 -36.78 13.36 -5.91
CA ARG A 174 -38.22 13.22 -5.64
C ARG A 174 -39.03 13.02 -6.92
N ALA A 175 -38.75 13.81 -7.96
CA ALA A 175 -39.42 13.66 -9.25
C ALA A 175 -39.14 12.29 -9.89
N TRP A 176 -37.92 11.79 -9.73
CA TRP A 176 -37.54 10.48 -10.23
C TRP A 176 -38.20 9.35 -9.45
N ALA A 177 -38.19 9.39 -8.12
CA ALA A 177 -38.88 8.43 -7.26
C ALA A 177 -40.39 8.40 -7.55
N ALA A 178 -41.01 9.56 -7.68
CA ALA A 178 -42.43 9.66 -8.03
C ALA A 178 -42.74 9.11 -9.42
N ALA A 179 -41.86 9.32 -10.40
CA ALA A 179 -42.01 8.75 -11.73
C ALA A 179 -41.89 7.21 -11.75
N VAL A 180 -41.02 6.66 -10.93
CA VAL A 180 -40.85 5.21 -10.70
C VAL A 180 -42.11 4.65 -10.02
N GLU A 181 -42.58 5.26 -8.95
CA GLU A 181 -43.79 4.86 -8.22
C GLU A 181 -45.06 4.94 -9.10
N ALA A 182 -45.24 6.02 -9.86
CA ALA A 182 -46.39 6.19 -10.74
C ALA A 182 -46.49 5.11 -11.83
N ARG A 183 -45.38 4.48 -12.18
CA ARG A 183 -45.30 3.47 -13.23
C ARG A 183 -45.27 2.03 -12.71
N LEU A 184 -44.81 1.80 -11.49
CA LEU A 184 -44.84 0.49 -10.83
C LEU A 184 -46.14 0.25 -10.05
N GLY A 185 -46.94 1.29 -9.77
CA GLY A 185 -48.07 1.27 -8.85
C GLY A 185 -47.64 1.20 -7.38
N PRO A 186 -48.59 1.36 -6.42
CA PRO A 186 -48.26 1.25 -5.01
C PRO A 186 -47.73 -0.14 -4.71
N VAL A 187 -46.59 -0.18 -4.07
CA VAL A 187 -45.86 -1.41 -3.73
C VAL A 187 -46.63 -2.18 -2.67
N GLY A 188 -47.46 -3.14 -3.11
CA GLY A 188 -47.91 -4.24 -2.28
C GLY A 188 -47.00 -5.44 -2.45
N PRO A 189 -46.97 -6.39 -1.49
CA PRO A 189 -46.13 -7.59 -1.61
C PRO A 189 -46.55 -8.37 -2.89
N ARG A 190 -45.66 -8.38 -3.87
CA ARG A 190 -45.86 -9.10 -5.12
C ARG A 190 -45.60 -10.60 -4.94
N ALA A 191 -46.48 -11.40 -5.52
CA ALA A 191 -46.28 -12.82 -5.61
C ALA A 191 -44.97 -13.17 -6.38
N PRO A 192 -44.17 -14.16 -5.91
CA PRO A 192 -42.84 -14.48 -6.45
C PRO A 192 -42.82 -15.05 -7.89
N ASP A 193 -43.96 -15.27 -8.51
CA ASP A 193 -44.07 -16.06 -9.73
C ASP A 193 -44.37 -15.31 -11.05
N ALA A 194 -44.21 -13.98 -11.07
CA ALA A 194 -44.42 -13.23 -12.34
C ALA A 194 -43.04 -12.94 -12.98
N PRO A 195 -42.60 -13.69 -14.03
CA PRO A 195 -41.34 -13.46 -14.69
C PRO A 195 -41.35 -12.13 -15.46
N GLY A 196 -40.44 -11.20 -15.04
CA GLY A 196 -39.90 -10.14 -15.90
C GLY A 196 -40.78 -8.94 -16.27
N GLY A 197 -42.03 -8.85 -15.84
CA GLY A 197 -42.97 -7.81 -16.33
C GLY A 197 -42.75 -6.40 -15.77
N GLY A 198 -42.24 -6.26 -14.55
CA GLY A 198 -42.10 -4.98 -13.86
C GLY A 198 -40.87 -4.17 -14.27
N ALA A 199 -39.72 -4.81 -14.32
CA ALA A 199 -38.42 -4.17 -14.62
C ALA A 199 -38.36 -3.67 -16.08
N ALA A 200 -38.86 -4.46 -17.04
CA ALA A 200 -38.95 -4.06 -18.42
C ALA A 200 -39.91 -2.88 -18.67
N SER A 201 -40.91 -2.68 -17.79
CA SER A 201 -41.83 -1.54 -17.89
C SER A 201 -41.23 -0.25 -17.36
N VAL A 202 -40.43 -0.31 -16.28
CA VAL A 202 -39.72 0.86 -15.73
C VAL A 202 -38.62 1.29 -16.67
N SER A 203 -37.81 0.36 -17.16
CA SER A 203 -36.76 0.63 -18.14
C SER A 203 -37.33 1.28 -19.41
N ARG A 204 -38.43 0.75 -19.96
CA ARG A 204 -39.12 1.33 -21.14
C ARG A 204 -39.65 2.71 -20.86
N ALA A 205 -40.19 2.96 -19.69
CA ALA A 205 -40.79 4.23 -19.35
C ALA A 205 -39.72 5.32 -19.12
N LEU A 206 -38.63 5.01 -18.41
CA LEU A 206 -37.49 5.90 -18.21
C LEU A 206 -36.81 6.18 -19.54
N HIS A 207 -36.64 5.14 -20.36
CA HIS A 207 -36.07 5.26 -21.67
C HIS A 207 -36.97 6.06 -22.63
N GLY A 208 -38.28 5.90 -22.55
CA GLY A 208 -39.25 6.69 -23.31
C GLY A 208 -39.17 8.18 -22.99
N GLU A 209 -39.01 8.56 -21.72
CA GLU A 209 -38.89 9.95 -21.33
C GLU A 209 -37.53 10.55 -21.72
N TYR A 210 -36.44 9.78 -21.60
CA TYR A 210 -35.14 10.16 -22.10
C TYR A 210 -35.14 10.31 -23.64
N ALA A 211 -35.67 9.33 -24.35
CA ALA A 211 -35.77 9.34 -25.82
C ALA A 211 -36.62 10.48 -26.37
N HIS A 212 -37.71 10.83 -25.66
CA HIS A 212 -38.55 11.94 -26.04
C HIS A 212 -37.86 13.30 -25.95
N ARG A 213 -36.98 13.46 -24.95
CA ARG A 213 -36.22 14.69 -24.78
C ARG A 213 -34.98 14.81 -25.68
N HIS A 214 -34.37 13.73 -26.16
CA HIS A 214 -33.05 13.72 -26.78
C HIS A 214 -32.92 13.16 -28.18
N ARG A 215 -34.03 12.88 -28.90
CA ARG A 215 -34.02 12.28 -30.28
C ARG A 215 -33.08 11.06 -30.40
N ALA A 216 -33.25 10.07 -29.54
CA ALA A 216 -32.35 8.94 -29.29
C ALA A 216 -32.30 7.88 -30.43
N GLY A 217 -32.33 8.26 -31.70
CA GLY A 217 -32.23 7.31 -32.81
C GLY A 217 -30.85 6.71 -33.00
N ALA A 218 -29.84 7.60 -33.05
CA ALA A 218 -28.46 7.20 -33.33
C ALA A 218 -27.84 6.34 -32.19
N GLU A 219 -28.22 6.59 -30.96
CA GLU A 219 -27.76 5.84 -29.79
C GLU A 219 -28.33 4.41 -29.80
N ARG A 220 -29.63 4.26 -30.17
CA ARG A 220 -30.23 2.94 -30.31
C ARG A 220 -29.60 2.13 -31.44
N ASP A 221 -29.29 2.79 -32.56
CA ASP A 221 -28.61 2.15 -33.68
C ASP A 221 -27.22 1.68 -33.30
N TRP A 222 -26.50 2.46 -32.45
CA TRP A 222 -25.19 2.07 -31.93
C TRP A 222 -25.27 0.79 -31.09
N TYR A 223 -26.27 0.67 -30.19
CA TYR A 223 -26.49 -0.55 -29.41
C TYR A 223 -26.96 -1.71 -30.31
N ARG A 224 -27.84 -1.45 -31.24
CA ARG A 224 -28.34 -2.49 -32.19
C ARG A 224 -27.19 -3.09 -33.01
N ALA A 225 -26.28 -2.30 -33.48
CA ALA A 225 -25.11 -2.76 -34.22
C ALA A 225 -24.20 -3.72 -33.42
N ARG A 226 -24.24 -3.65 -32.11
CA ARG A 226 -23.45 -4.55 -31.21
C ARG A 226 -24.18 -5.84 -30.85
N PHE A 227 -25.48 -5.89 -31.10
CA PHE A 227 -26.30 -7.08 -30.85
C PHE A 227 -27.05 -7.48 -32.14
N PRO A 228 -26.33 -7.90 -33.22
CA PRO A 228 -26.94 -8.21 -34.52
C PRO A 228 -27.91 -9.39 -34.49
N GLN A 229 -27.85 -10.23 -33.45
CA GLN A 229 -28.74 -11.36 -33.24
C GLN A 229 -30.15 -10.97 -32.76
N LEU A 230 -30.37 -9.68 -32.42
CA LEU A 230 -31.69 -9.26 -31.95
C LEU A 230 -32.74 -9.28 -33.04
N PRO A 231 -33.96 -9.78 -32.76
CA PRO A 231 -35.07 -9.72 -33.70
C PRO A 231 -35.39 -8.29 -34.15
N PRO A 232 -35.82 -8.09 -35.38
CA PRO A 232 -36.31 -6.80 -35.84
C PRO A 232 -37.42 -6.27 -34.93
N GLY A 233 -37.36 -4.99 -34.56
CA GLY A 233 -38.37 -4.37 -33.68
C GLY A 233 -38.10 -4.48 -32.19
N THR A 234 -37.12 -5.28 -31.75
CA THR A 234 -36.71 -5.36 -30.33
C THR A 234 -35.89 -4.13 -29.95
N ASP A 235 -36.24 -3.48 -28.84
CA ASP A 235 -35.41 -2.37 -28.30
C ASP A 235 -34.16 -2.92 -27.60
N PRO A 236 -32.94 -2.64 -28.09
CA PRO A 236 -31.74 -3.18 -27.53
C PRO A 236 -31.51 -2.70 -26.07
N LEU A 237 -31.96 -1.51 -25.72
CA LEU A 237 -31.82 -0.97 -24.38
C LEU A 237 -32.73 -1.63 -23.35
N ALA A 238 -33.96 -2.05 -23.77
CA ALA A 238 -34.84 -2.82 -22.90
C ALA A 238 -34.22 -4.17 -22.48
N LEU A 239 -33.51 -4.80 -23.42
CA LEU A 239 -32.84 -6.09 -23.18
C LEU A 239 -31.57 -5.94 -22.32
N LEU A 240 -30.87 -4.80 -22.36
CA LEU A 240 -29.66 -4.59 -21.54
C LEU A 240 -29.97 -4.75 -20.06
N GLY A 241 -31.09 -4.22 -19.58
CA GLY A 241 -31.50 -4.38 -18.17
C GLY A 241 -31.73 -5.86 -17.84
N ASP A 242 -32.54 -6.57 -18.66
CA ASP A 242 -32.83 -7.97 -18.41
C ASP A 242 -31.56 -8.84 -18.43
N TRP A 243 -30.69 -8.65 -19.41
CA TRP A 243 -29.42 -9.38 -19.50
C TRP A 243 -28.44 -9.06 -18.37
N TYR A 244 -28.40 -7.83 -17.92
CA TYR A 244 -27.54 -7.45 -16.78
C TYR A 244 -27.95 -8.20 -15.50
N HIS A 245 -29.25 -8.36 -15.27
CA HIS A 245 -29.81 -9.03 -14.09
C HIS A 245 -29.86 -10.55 -14.21
N GLN A 246 -29.86 -11.09 -15.45
CA GLN A 246 -29.67 -12.52 -15.68
C GLN A 246 -28.31 -13.03 -15.15
N GLY A 247 -27.30 -12.15 -15.08
CA GLY A 247 -25.97 -12.51 -14.61
C GLY A 247 -25.11 -13.28 -15.62
N GLY A 248 -24.06 -13.92 -15.16
CA GLY A 248 -23.20 -14.77 -15.97
C GLY A 248 -22.61 -14.07 -17.20
N ASP A 249 -22.68 -14.74 -18.36
CA ASP A 249 -22.13 -14.23 -19.62
C ASP A 249 -22.94 -13.08 -20.22
N TYR A 250 -24.25 -13.04 -19.94
CA TYR A 250 -25.11 -11.94 -20.35
C TYR A 250 -24.70 -10.64 -19.69
N ARG A 251 -24.50 -10.65 -18.37
CA ARG A 251 -23.98 -9.49 -17.63
C ARG A 251 -22.61 -9.07 -18.14
N ARG A 252 -21.72 -10.01 -18.43
CA ARG A 252 -20.41 -9.71 -19.02
C ARG A 252 -20.51 -9.00 -20.35
N ALA A 253 -21.44 -9.43 -21.23
CA ALA A 253 -21.66 -8.80 -22.52
C ALA A 253 -22.18 -7.36 -22.37
N VAL A 254 -23.10 -7.12 -21.43
CA VAL A 254 -23.62 -5.78 -21.14
C VAL A 254 -22.50 -4.89 -20.58
N GLU A 255 -21.74 -5.34 -19.60
CA GLU A 255 -20.63 -4.60 -19.02
C GLU A 255 -19.57 -4.23 -20.05
N ARG A 256 -19.22 -5.17 -20.95
CA ARG A 256 -18.34 -4.90 -22.10
C ARG A 256 -18.89 -3.80 -23.00
N THR A 257 -20.19 -3.85 -23.27
CA THR A 257 -20.87 -2.85 -24.11
C THR A 257 -20.88 -1.47 -23.44
N LEU A 258 -21.09 -1.39 -22.13
CA LEU A 258 -21.04 -0.11 -21.39
C LEU A 258 -19.63 0.51 -21.38
N VAL A 259 -18.58 -0.30 -21.24
CA VAL A 259 -17.19 0.20 -21.34
C VAL A 259 -16.89 0.66 -22.77
N ALA A 260 -17.40 -0.03 -23.80
CA ALA A 260 -17.29 0.42 -25.18
C ALA A 260 -18.03 1.74 -25.42
N ALA A 261 -19.20 1.93 -24.80
CA ALA A 261 -19.97 3.17 -24.89
C ALA A 261 -19.21 4.34 -24.25
N LEU A 262 -18.59 4.14 -23.09
CA LEU A 262 -17.72 5.16 -22.46
C LEU A 262 -16.60 5.60 -23.41
N ARG A 263 -15.89 4.65 -23.99
CA ARG A 263 -14.78 4.94 -24.93
C ARG A 263 -15.29 5.69 -26.17
N HIS A 264 -16.39 5.23 -26.73
CA HIS A 264 -17.02 5.87 -27.90
C HIS A 264 -17.37 7.33 -27.62
N ASP A 265 -18.00 7.61 -26.49
CA ASP A 265 -18.38 8.96 -26.10
C ASP A 265 -17.17 9.85 -25.83
N VAL A 266 -16.13 9.32 -25.18
CA VAL A 266 -14.85 10.04 -24.96
C VAL A 266 -14.20 10.37 -26.31
N ALA A 267 -14.06 9.41 -27.22
CA ALA A 267 -13.49 9.64 -28.55
C ALA A 267 -14.32 10.62 -29.37
N GLY A 268 -15.65 10.53 -29.29
CA GLY A 268 -16.60 11.45 -29.94
C GLY A 268 -16.52 12.89 -29.43
N ALA A 269 -16.12 13.09 -28.17
CA ALA A 269 -15.94 14.40 -27.60
C ALA A 269 -14.74 15.17 -28.19
N TYR A 270 -13.76 14.44 -28.76
CA TYR A 270 -12.57 15.01 -29.40
C TYR A 270 -12.76 15.11 -30.92
N GLY A 271 -13.38 16.18 -31.38
CA GLY A 271 -13.54 16.50 -32.82
C GLY A 271 -12.20 16.80 -33.50
N ARG A 272 -12.21 16.88 -34.86
CA ARG A 272 -11.01 17.16 -35.66
C ARG A 272 -10.29 18.45 -35.22
N LEU A 273 -11.01 19.51 -34.88
CA LEU A 273 -10.45 20.79 -34.43
C LEU A 273 -9.77 20.68 -33.08
N GLN A 274 -10.34 19.96 -32.13
CA GLN A 274 -9.77 19.75 -30.80
C GLN A 274 -8.49 18.89 -30.86
N ARG A 275 -8.49 17.88 -31.73
CA ARG A 275 -7.28 17.09 -32.03
C ARG A 275 -6.21 17.93 -32.69
N TRP A 276 -6.57 18.77 -33.64
CA TRP A 276 -5.64 19.68 -34.31
C TRP A 276 -5.06 20.71 -33.33
N ASN A 277 -5.88 21.25 -32.44
CA ASN A 277 -5.47 22.15 -31.37
C ASN A 277 -4.67 21.45 -30.24
N ARG A 278 -4.46 20.13 -30.33
CA ARG A 278 -3.76 19.33 -29.29
C ARG A 278 -4.34 19.54 -27.89
N GLU A 279 -5.65 19.60 -27.74
CA GLU A 279 -6.28 19.68 -26.41
C GLU A 279 -5.84 18.52 -25.52
N PRO A 280 -5.59 18.77 -24.21
CA PRO A 280 -5.18 17.72 -23.27
C PRO A 280 -6.21 16.59 -23.21
N TRP A 281 -5.73 15.37 -23.11
CA TRP A 281 -6.60 14.20 -23.01
C TRP A 281 -7.18 14.06 -21.59
N PRO A 282 -8.38 13.47 -21.44
CA PRO A 282 -9.00 13.24 -20.16
C PRO A 282 -8.16 12.28 -19.33
N LEU A 283 -8.07 12.56 -18.03
CA LEU A 283 -7.32 11.78 -17.07
C LEU A 283 -8.28 11.09 -16.09
N VAL A 284 -8.21 9.77 -16.03
CA VAL A 284 -8.93 8.93 -15.08
C VAL A 284 -7.96 8.37 -14.06
N LEU A 285 -8.22 8.66 -12.80
CA LEU A 285 -7.46 8.20 -11.64
C LEU A 285 -8.30 7.20 -10.87
N LEU A 286 -7.84 5.94 -10.79
CA LEU A 286 -8.54 4.85 -10.12
C LEU A 286 -7.73 4.32 -8.96
N ASP A 287 -8.24 4.45 -7.74
CA ASP A 287 -7.58 3.92 -6.55
C ASP A 287 -8.11 2.52 -6.20
N ASP A 288 -7.19 1.62 -5.85
CA ASP A 288 -7.46 0.25 -5.41
C ASP A 288 -8.14 -0.66 -6.47
N VAL A 289 -7.66 -0.61 -7.73
CA VAL A 289 -8.21 -1.43 -8.83
C VAL A 289 -8.03 -2.94 -8.67
N HIS A 290 -7.34 -3.42 -7.64
CA HIS A 290 -7.27 -4.84 -7.29
C HIS A 290 -8.61 -5.38 -6.76
N LEU A 291 -9.52 -4.51 -6.35
CA LEU A 291 -10.86 -4.83 -5.92
C LEU A 291 -11.77 -5.19 -7.11
N PRO A 292 -12.87 -5.95 -6.91
CA PRO A 292 -13.63 -6.56 -7.99
C PRO A 292 -14.09 -5.59 -9.09
N ALA A 293 -14.65 -4.43 -8.71
CA ALA A 293 -15.15 -3.45 -9.68
C ALA A 293 -14.03 -2.86 -10.53
N GLY A 294 -12.88 -2.52 -9.92
CA GLY A 294 -11.73 -1.98 -10.61
C GLY A 294 -11.05 -2.99 -11.52
N ARG A 295 -10.87 -4.22 -11.03
CA ARG A 295 -10.34 -5.32 -11.83
C ARG A 295 -11.20 -5.53 -13.06
N ARG A 296 -12.51 -5.64 -12.85
CA ARG A 296 -13.46 -5.85 -13.93
C ARG A 296 -13.44 -4.72 -14.98
N PHE A 297 -13.35 -3.47 -14.53
CA PHE A 297 -13.23 -2.33 -15.44
C PHE A 297 -11.94 -2.38 -16.26
N LEU A 298 -10.79 -2.64 -15.62
CA LEU A 298 -9.51 -2.72 -16.32
C LEU A 298 -9.46 -3.87 -17.32
N ASP A 299 -9.94 -5.05 -16.93
CA ASP A 299 -9.99 -6.22 -17.83
C ASP A 299 -10.77 -5.90 -19.10
N LEU A 300 -11.98 -5.34 -18.96
CA LEU A 300 -12.82 -4.96 -20.10
C LEU A 300 -12.19 -3.84 -20.95
N LEU A 301 -11.58 -2.83 -20.32
CA LEU A 301 -10.90 -1.75 -21.04
C LEU A 301 -9.72 -2.29 -21.85
N LEU A 302 -8.91 -3.16 -21.25
CA LEU A 302 -7.75 -3.77 -21.89
C LEU A 302 -8.15 -4.76 -22.99
N GLU A 303 -9.20 -5.56 -22.80
CA GLU A 303 -9.79 -6.41 -23.84
C GLU A 303 -10.20 -5.58 -25.07
N HIS A 304 -10.91 -4.47 -24.85
CA HIS A 304 -11.32 -3.57 -25.93
C HIS A 304 -10.13 -2.93 -26.64
N ARG A 305 -9.08 -2.54 -25.90
CA ARG A 305 -7.85 -1.99 -26.50
C ARG A 305 -7.05 -3.04 -27.27
N ALA A 306 -7.16 -4.31 -26.91
CA ALA A 306 -6.48 -5.42 -27.59
C ALA A 306 -7.17 -5.88 -28.88
N THR A 307 -8.44 -5.51 -29.09
CA THR A 307 -9.23 -5.94 -30.25
C THR A 307 -8.85 -5.12 -31.48
N PRO A 308 -8.36 -5.75 -32.58
CA PRO A 308 -7.89 -5.03 -33.79
C PRO A 308 -8.98 -4.24 -34.51
N GLU A 309 -10.23 -4.63 -34.31
CA GLU A 309 -11.42 -4.06 -34.97
C GLU A 309 -11.91 -2.76 -34.34
N SER A 310 -11.27 -2.26 -33.28
CA SER A 310 -11.65 -1.00 -32.65
C SER A 310 -11.12 0.16 -33.47
N PRO A 311 -11.95 0.82 -34.34
CA PRO A 311 -11.50 1.92 -35.18
C PRO A 311 -11.28 3.22 -34.40
N GLU A 312 -11.60 3.19 -33.11
CA GLU A 312 -11.59 4.37 -32.25
C GLU A 312 -10.20 4.62 -31.70
N ARG A 313 -9.68 5.83 -31.94
CA ARG A 313 -8.45 6.28 -31.31
C ARG A 313 -8.64 6.32 -29.80
N GLU A 314 -7.65 5.83 -29.09
CA GLU A 314 -7.65 5.88 -27.64
C GLU A 314 -7.22 7.28 -27.16
N GLU A 315 -8.08 7.94 -26.44
CA GLU A 315 -7.85 9.30 -25.90
C GLU A 315 -8.05 9.36 -24.39
N LEU A 316 -8.37 8.21 -23.75
CA LEU A 316 -8.59 8.11 -22.31
C LEU A 316 -7.30 7.69 -21.60
N VAL A 317 -6.67 8.63 -20.89
CA VAL A 317 -5.50 8.34 -20.04
C VAL A 317 -5.99 7.76 -18.72
N VAL A 318 -5.49 6.58 -18.37
CA VAL A 318 -5.85 5.89 -17.11
C VAL A 318 -4.60 5.69 -16.27
N VAL A 319 -4.61 6.20 -15.04
CA VAL A 319 -3.61 5.94 -14.00
C VAL A 319 -4.33 5.25 -12.84
N ALA A 320 -3.95 4.04 -12.57
CA ALA A 320 -4.60 3.19 -11.58
C ALA A 320 -3.62 2.75 -10.50
N THR A 321 -4.11 2.47 -9.30
CA THR A 321 -3.28 1.92 -8.21
C THR A 321 -3.71 0.51 -7.87
N ARG A 322 -2.73 -0.33 -7.53
CA ARG A 322 -2.92 -1.70 -7.09
C ARG A 322 -2.11 -1.99 -5.83
N LEU A 323 -2.74 -2.68 -4.89
CA LEU A 323 -2.04 -3.22 -3.74
C LEU A 323 -1.25 -4.47 -4.17
N GLY A 324 0.02 -4.53 -3.79
CA GLY A 324 0.94 -5.60 -4.18
C GLY A 324 1.37 -5.55 -5.64
N GLU A 325 2.16 -6.52 -6.05
CA GLU A 325 2.55 -6.71 -7.44
C GLU A 325 1.52 -7.54 -8.22
N PRO A 326 1.39 -7.36 -9.53
CA PRO A 326 0.60 -8.28 -10.34
C PRO A 326 1.21 -9.68 -10.28
N PRO A 327 0.41 -10.76 -10.33
CA PRO A 327 0.93 -12.12 -10.33
C PRO A 327 1.92 -12.32 -11.48
N GLY A 328 3.12 -12.84 -11.15
CA GLY A 328 4.31 -12.81 -12.01
C GLY A 328 4.34 -13.73 -13.23
N ASN A 329 3.25 -14.46 -13.54
CA ASN A 329 3.22 -15.45 -14.61
C ASN A 329 2.63 -14.94 -15.94
N ASP A 330 2.25 -13.68 -16.03
CA ASP A 330 1.66 -13.14 -17.25
C ASP A 330 2.75 -12.50 -18.13
N PRO A 331 3.05 -13.05 -19.31
CA PRO A 331 3.98 -12.43 -20.24
C PRO A 331 3.32 -11.22 -20.89
N GLY A 332 3.52 -10.03 -20.34
CA GLY A 332 2.94 -8.92 -21.04
C GLY A 332 3.10 -7.51 -20.48
N PRO A 333 2.92 -7.23 -19.19
CA PRO A 333 3.03 -5.85 -18.73
C PRO A 333 4.48 -5.36 -18.83
N LEU A 334 4.69 -4.20 -19.48
CA LEU A 334 5.98 -3.55 -19.41
C LEU A 334 6.18 -2.95 -18.02
N ARG A 335 7.23 -3.36 -17.32
CA ARG A 335 7.64 -2.79 -16.03
C ARG A 335 8.69 -1.72 -16.25
N ARG A 336 8.52 -0.57 -15.62
CA ARG A 336 9.51 0.52 -15.57
C ARG A 336 9.66 1.02 -14.15
N GLU A 337 10.90 1.24 -13.73
CA GLU A 337 11.20 1.87 -12.45
C GLU A 337 10.99 3.40 -12.54
N LEU A 338 10.70 4.03 -11.40
CA LEU A 338 10.44 5.48 -11.35
C LEU A 338 11.52 6.34 -12.03
N PRO A 339 12.83 6.11 -11.80
CA PRO A 339 13.88 6.91 -12.45
C PRO A 339 13.87 6.79 -13.99
N ASP A 340 13.47 5.65 -14.54
CA ASP A 340 13.43 5.42 -15.98
C ASP A 340 12.35 6.27 -16.68
N LEU A 341 11.36 6.76 -15.93
CA LEU A 341 10.26 7.56 -16.46
C LEU A 341 10.65 8.99 -16.82
N VAL A 342 11.84 9.47 -16.45
CA VAL A 342 12.35 10.78 -16.87
C VAL A 342 12.48 10.85 -18.40
N ARG A 343 12.86 9.75 -19.03
CA ARG A 343 12.95 9.59 -20.48
C ARG A 343 11.67 8.97 -21.04
N PRO A 344 11.44 9.01 -22.38
CA PRO A 344 10.39 8.23 -23.01
C PRO A 344 10.49 6.76 -22.59
N CYS A 345 9.38 6.21 -22.10
CA CYS A 345 9.42 4.88 -21.48
C CYS A 345 9.51 3.73 -22.50
N GLY A 346 9.33 4.06 -23.80
CA GLY A 346 9.44 3.08 -24.89
C GLY A 346 8.38 1.98 -24.80
N TRP A 347 7.21 2.28 -24.21
CA TRP A 347 6.11 1.34 -24.18
C TRP A 347 5.48 1.24 -25.57
N GLU A 348 5.30 0.02 -26.00
CA GLU A 348 4.54 -0.35 -27.18
C GLU A 348 3.77 -1.62 -26.86
N ARG A 349 2.53 -1.71 -27.31
CA ARG A 349 1.74 -2.93 -27.13
C ARG A 349 2.38 -4.07 -27.93
N ARG A 350 2.85 -5.07 -27.24
CA ARG A 350 3.44 -6.27 -27.83
C ARG A 350 2.48 -7.44 -27.71
N GLY A 351 1.76 -7.70 -28.79
CA GLY A 351 0.81 -8.81 -28.85
C GLY A 351 -0.64 -8.42 -28.53
N THR A 352 -1.52 -9.42 -28.55
CA THR A 352 -2.97 -9.30 -28.40
C THR A 352 -3.45 -9.55 -26.97
N ALA A 353 -2.55 -9.94 -26.05
CA ALA A 353 -2.91 -10.16 -24.66
C ALA A 353 -3.36 -8.84 -24.01
N PRO A 354 -4.45 -8.81 -23.25
CA PRO A 354 -4.90 -7.61 -22.53
C PRO A 354 -3.82 -7.01 -21.64
N SER A 355 -3.04 -7.84 -20.95
CA SER A 355 -1.89 -7.44 -20.10
C SER A 355 -0.81 -6.65 -20.83
N ALA A 356 -0.65 -6.82 -22.15
CA ALA A 356 0.27 -6.03 -22.98
C ALA A 356 -0.10 -4.53 -23.03
N GLY A 357 -1.33 -4.18 -22.65
CA GLY A 357 -1.80 -2.80 -22.51
C GLY A 357 -1.40 -2.11 -21.21
N LEU A 358 -0.69 -2.79 -20.30
CA LEU A 358 -0.28 -2.25 -19.01
C LEU A 358 1.17 -1.72 -19.04
N LEU A 359 1.36 -0.57 -18.39
CA LEU A 359 2.65 -0.05 -17.96
C LEU A 359 2.69 -0.09 -16.43
N THR A 360 3.39 -1.06 -15.86
CA THR A 360 3.50 -1.22 -14.41
C THR A 360 4.66 -0.41 -13.87
N VAL A 361 4.37 0.44 -12.89
CA VAL A 361 5.34 1.29 -12.21
C VAL A 361 5.32 0.98 -10.71
N PRO A 362 6.29 0.24 -10.20
CA PRO A 362 6.40 0.01 -8.76
C PRO A 362 6.80 1.31 -8.05
N LEU A 363 6.09 1.62 -6.96
CA LEU A 363 6.47 2.71 -6.09
C LEU A 363 7.58 2.24 -5.14
N THR A 364 8.76 2.82 -5.32
CA THR A 364 9.94 2.53 -4.49
C THR A 364 9.88 3.27 -3.15
N PRO A 365 10.55 2.76 -2.09
CA PRO A 365 10.78 3.52 -0.86
C PRO A 365 11.46 4.87 -1.15
N LEU A 366 11.30 5.82 -0.24
CA LEU A 366 12.02 7.08 -0.28
C LEU A 366 13.52 6.86 -0.09
N SER A 367 14.34 7.57 -0.83
CA SER A 367 15.76 7.60 -0.59
C SER A 367 16.10 8.39 0.69
N ARG A 368 17.32 8.26 1.18
CA ARG A 368 17.79 9.09 2.30
C ARG A 368 17.74 10.58 1.97
N ASP A 369 18.02 10.92 0.72
CA ASP A 369 18.02 12.31 0.25
C ASP A 369 16.60 12.89 0.15
N ASP A 370 15.57 12.06 0.01
CA ASP A 370 14.17 12.48 0.04
C ASP A 370 13.67 12.76 1.48
N VAL A 371 14.28 12.11 2.50
CA VAL A 371 13.85 12.25 3.90
C VAL A 371 14.26 13.58 4.49
N LEU A 372 15.43 14.10 4.14
CA LEU A 372 15.94 15.36 4.68
C LEU A 372 15.02 16.55 4.37
N PRO A 373 14.63 16.82 3.10
CA PRO A 373 13.69 17.87 2.78
C PRO A 373 12.32 17.70 3.42
N LEU A 374 11.84 16.45 3.60
CA LEU A 374 10.60 16.15 4.32
C LEU A 374 10.67 16.59 5.78
N LEU A 375 11.81 16.42 6.40
CA LEU A 375 12.05 16.79 7.80
C LEU A 375 12.18 18.32 7.95
N GLU A 376 12.88 18.97 7.01
CA GLU A 376 13.10 20.43 7.01
C GLU A 376 11.85 21.22 6.64
N ALA A 377 10.98 20.66 5.80
CA ALA A 377 9.72 21.29 5.39
C ALA A 377 8.83 21.56 6.62
N GLY A 378 8.78 22.82 7.08
CA GLY A 378 7.97 23.27 8.22
C GLY A 378 8.63 23.19 9.59
N SER A 379 9.95 22.95 9.68
CA SER A 379 10.69 23.02 10.96
C SER A 379 11.05 24.45 11.40
N ALA A 380 10.67 25.46 10.62
CA ALA A 380 10.84 26.90 10.93
C ALA A 380 12.26 27.30 11.38
N GLY A 381 13.29 26.59 10.87
CA GLY A 381 14.70 26.91 11.18
C GLY A 381 15.18 26.45 12.57
N ALA A 382 14.38 25.66 13.29
CA ALA A 382 14.85 25.07 14.55
C ALA A 382 15.98 24.03 14.30
N PRO A 383 17.01 23.98 15.15
CA PRO A 383 18.11 23.04 14.97
C PRO A 383 17.62 21.61 15.17
N LEU A 384 17.76 20.80 14.12
CA LEU A 384 17.46 19.38 14.15
C LEU A 384 18.73 18.59 14.49
N HIS A 385 18.58 17.44 15.14
CA HIS A 385 19.70 16.55 15.39
C HIS A 385 20.31 16.08 14.05
N PRO A 386 21.64 16.18 13.84
CA PRO A 386 22.26 15.90 12.52
C PRO A 386 21.99 14.49 11.99
N TYR A 387 21.89 13.51 12.87
CA TYR A 387 21.65 12.12 12.50
C TYR A 387 20.16 11.77 12.29
N LEU A 388 19.22 12.70 12.56
CA LEU A 388 17.79 12.41 12.61
C LEU A 388 17.23 11.91 11.28
N ALA A 389 17.63 12.50 10.15
CA ALA A 389 17.21 12.05 8.81
C ALA A 389 17.70 10.63 8.51
N SER A 390 18.94 10.31 8.89
CA SER A 390 19.51 8.97 8.74
C SER A 390 18.81 7.94 9.61
N ALA A 391 18.51 8.30 10.85
CA ALA A 391 17.79 7.46 11.79
C ALA A 391 16.36 7.16 11.29
N LEU A 392 15.66 8.18 10.82
CA LEU A 392 14.33 8.04 10.19
C LEU A 392 14.37 7.08 9.00
N HIS A 393 15.31 7.30 8.09
CA HIS A 393 15.46 6.41 6.93
C HIS A 393 15.82 4.98 7.35
N SER A 394 16.76 4.81 8.27
CA SER A 394 17.16 3.49 8.78
C SER A 394 16.02 2.77 9.50
N LEU A 395 15.21 3.50 10.27
CA LEU A 395 14.07 2.97 11.01
C LEU A 395 12.95 2.53 10.08
N THR A 396 12.60 3.37 9.10
CA THR A 396 11.45 3.17 8.20
C THR A 396 11.80 2.37 6.94
N GLY A 397 13.08 2.21 6.61
CA GLY A 397 13.51 1.71 5.31
C GLY A 397 13.03 2.59 4.15
N GLY A 398 12.79 3.88 4.40
CA GLY A 398 12.23 4.82 3.44
C GLY A 398 10.73 4.63 3.19
N HIS A 399 9.98 3.91 4.03
CA HIS A 399 8.55 3.68 3.88
C HIS A 399 7.77 5.00 3.96
N PRO A 400 7.11 5.49 2.87
CA PRO A 400 6.62 6.86 2.79
C PRO A 400 5.63 7.26 3.89
N ALA A 401 4.64 6.41 4.21
CA ALA A 401 3.66 6.74 5.25
C ALA A 401 4.28 6.81 6.65
N ALA A 402 5.21 5.88 6.96
CA ALA A 402 5.91 5.90 8.24
C ALA A 402 6.84 7.11 8.35
N THR A 403 7.60 7.40 7.30
CA THR A 403 8.48 8.57 7.24
C THR A 403 7.68 9.86 7.41
N ALA A 404 6.57 10.02 6.69
CA ALA A 404 5.72 11.21 6.78
C ALA A 404 5.11 11.40 8.18
N MET A 405 4.63 10.32 8.82
CA MET A 405 4.08 10.39 10.18
C MET A 405 5.15 10.76 11.20
N LEU A 406 6.33 10.14 11.13
CA LEU A 406 7.43 10.45 12.01
C LEU A 406 7.95 11.88 11.80
N CYS A 407 8.12 12.33 10.56
CA CYS A 407 8.47 13.73 10.27
C CYS A 407 7.42 14.71 10.82
N SER A 408 6.13 14.39 10.73
CA SER A 408 5.07 15.22 11.28
C SER A 408 5.15 15.29 12.81
N ALA A 409 5.40 14.17 13.48
CA ALA A 409 5.57 14.13 14.93
C ALA A 409 6.83 14.89 15.40
N VAL A 410 7.95 14.74 14.69
CA VAL A 410 9.19 15.51 14.96
C VAL A 410 8.91 17.00 14.82
N ARG A 411 8.26 17.44 13.75
CA ARG A 411 7.91 18.85 13.56
C ARG A 411 6.99 19.38 14.67
N ALA A 412 6.00 18.58 15.10
CA ALA A 412 5.13 18.97 16.20
C ALA A 412 5.90 19.12 17.51
N ALA A 413 6.77 18.18 17.85
CA ALA A 413 7.63 18.23 19.03
C ALA A 413 8.60 19.44 18.99
N THR A 414 9.23 19.69 17.84
CA THR A 414 10.14 20.83 17.64
C THR A 414 9.42 22.17 17.76
N ARG A 415 8.20 22.30 17.20
CA ARG A 415 7.37 23.52 17.41
C ARG A 415 6.98 23.72 18.87
N ALA A 416 6.84 22.64 19.64
CA ALA A 416 6.62 22.70 21.08
C ALA A 416 7.91 23.00 21.89
N GLY A 417 9.03 23.24 21.23
CA GLY A 417 10.32 23.55 21.87
C GLY A 417 11.06 22.32 22.41
N LEU A 418 10.65 21.10 22.04
CA LEU A 418 11.30 19.88 22.49
C LEU A 418 12.46 19.52 21.56
N ALA A 419 13.62 19.21 22.14
CA ALA A 419 14.72 18.62 21.39
C ALA A 419 14.42 17.13 21.16
N VAL A 420 14.38 16.70 19.89
CA VAL A 420 14.10 15.31 19.52
C VAL A 420 15.40 14.58 19.23
N ALA A 421 15.71 13.56 20.03
CA ALA A 421 16.80 12.64 19.74
C ALA A 421 16.30 11.47 18.88
N PRO A 422 17.16 10.83 18.06
CA PRO A 422 16.79 9.68 17.24
C PRO A 422 16.11 8.54 18.00
N ARG A 423 16.48 8.34 19.25
CA ARG A 423 15.92 7.31 20.15
C ARG A 423 14.45 7.53 20.52
N ASP A 424 13.97 8.77 20.45
CA ASP A 424 12.62 9.14 20.92
C ASP A 424 11.56 8.98 19.83
N LEU A 425 11.97 8.72 18.57
CA LEU A 425 11.12 8.76 17.38
C LEU A 425 9.83 7.95 17.51
N LEU A 426 9.90 6.70 17.99
CA LEU A 426 8.71 5.83 18.08
C LEU A 426 7.77 6.21 19.24
N GLY A 427 8.30 6.87 20.25
CA GLY A 427 7.54 7.35 21.42
C GLY A 427 6.91 8.73 21.24
N LEU A 428 7.24 9.47 20.17
CA LEU A 428 6.67 10.79 19.92
C LEU A 428 5.13 10.71 19.80
N PRO A 429 4.40 11.74 20.26
CA PRO A 429 2.95 11.78 20.11
C PRO A 429 2.55 11.97 18.63
N ALA A 430 1.65 11.12 18.15
CA ALA A 430 0.93 11.31 16.90
C ALA A 430 -0.16 12.42 17.09
N PRO A 431 -0.80 12.91 16.01
CA PRO A 431 -1.83 13.95 16.11
C PRO A 431 -3.01 13.62 17.03
N ASP A 432 -3.27 12.34 17.28
CA ASP A 432 -4.30 11.83 18.18
C ASP A 432 -3.80 11.67 19.64
N GLY A 433 -2.56 12.05 19.91
CA GLY A 433 -1.93 11.98 21.24
C GLY A 433 -1.35 10.62 21.63
N ARG A 434 -1.57 9.57 20.81
CA ARG A 434 -0.98 8.24 21.03
C ARG A 434 0.49 8.19 20.53
N PRO A 435 1.31 7.25 20.99
CA PRO A 435 2.64 7.04 20.40
C PRO A 435 2.58 6.79 18.89
N VAL A 436 3.49 7.38 18.12
CA VAL A 436 3.54 7.21 16.66
C VAL A 436 3.66 5.74 16.26
N ALA A 437 4.39 4.94 17.04
CA ALA A 437 4.50 3.49 16.77
C ALA A 437 3.15 2.78 16.79
N GLU A 438 2.30 3.09 17.76
CA GLU A 438 0.95 2.51 17.88
C GLU A 438 0.03 2.98 16.73
N ALA A 439 0.04 4.27 16.42
CA ALA A 439 -0.73 4.83 15.32
C ALA A 439 -0.28 4.28 13.95
N LEU A 440 1.02 4.04 13.76
CA LEU A 440 1.55 3.39 12.58
C LEU A 440 1.09 1.94 12.47
N LEU A 441 1.21 1.16 13.54
CA LEU A 441 0.75 -0.24 13.55
C LEU A 441 -0.73 -0.36 13.23
N GLU A 442 -1.58 0.49 13.82
CA GLU A 442 -3.01 0.48 13.52
C GLU A 442 -3.31 0.81 12.06
N ARG A 443 -2.57 1.74 11.49
CA ARG A 443 -2.71 2.10 10.07
C ARG A 443 -2.23 1.01 9.12
N LEU A 444 -1.14 0.32 9.47
CA LEU A 444 -0.51 -0.72 8.64
C LEU A 444 -1.20 -2.07 8.81
N LEU A 445 -1.73 -2.35 9.99
CA LEU A 445 -2.45 -3.58 10.35
C LEU A 445 -3.77 -3.19 11.04
N PRO A 446 -4.83 -2.90 10.27
CA PRO A 446 -6.08 -2.40 10.81
C PRO A 446 -6.86 -3.45 11.64
N ASP A 447 -6.69 -4.74 11.35
CA ASP A 447 -7.31 -5.81 12.13
C ASP A 447 -6.59 -5.95 13.49
N ARG A 448 -7.27 -5.52 14.55
CA ARG A 448 -6.75 -5.53 15.91
C ARG A 448 -6.41 -6.94 16.39
N ARG A 449 -7.26 -7.94 16.09
CA ARG A 449 -7.02 -9.33 16.53
C ARG A 449 -5.74 -9.89 15.91
N GLN A 450 -5.59 -9.70 14.61
CA GLN A 450 -4.39 -10.15 13.89
C GLN A 450 -3.16 -9.37 14.34
N ARG A 451 -3.29 -8.07 14.59
CA ARG A 451 -2.20 -7.23 15.10
C ARG A 451 -1.70 -7.71 16.48
N ASP A 452 -2.62 -7.92 17.44
CA ASP A 452 -2.25 -8.38 18.80
C ASP A 452 -1.56 -9.75 18.75
N ARG A 453 -2.01 -10.62 17.87
CA ARG A 453 -1.41 -11.94 17.65
C ARG A 453 -0.04 -11.84 16.97
N LEU A 454 0.07 -11.06 15.90
CA LEU A 454 1.33 -10.79 15.21
C LEU A 454 2.36 -10.16 16.14
N THR A 455 1.96 -9.30 17.05
CA THR A 455 2.85 -8.67 18.03
C THR A 455 3.60 -9.71 18.85
N LEU A 456 2.93 -10.75 19.34
CA LEU A 456 3.60 -11.82 20.07
C LEU A 456 4.40 -12.76 19.16
N LEU A 457 3.81 -13.17 18.03
CA LEU A 457 4.44 -14.13 17.13
C LEU A 457 5.64 -13.54 16.37
N SER A 458 5.72 -12.23 16.21
CA SER A 458 6.86 -11.55 15.57
C SER A 458 8.17 -11.70 16.34
N LEU A 459 8.13 -12.12 17.61
CA LEU A 459 9.32 -12.44 18.39
C LEU A 459 10.00 -13.73 17.91
N ALA A 460 9.23 -14.65 17.30
CA ALA A 460 9.76 -15.84 16.65
C ALA A 460 10.43 -15.48 15.31
N ARG A 461 11.48 -16.23 14.95
CA ARG A 461 12.20 -16.00 13.69
C ARG A 461 11.43 -16.53 12.48
N ASP A 462 11.07 -17.80 12.54
CA ASP A 462 10.47 -18.55 11.43
C ASP A 462 9.05 -19.03 11.78
N SER A 463 8.36 -19.57 10.79
CA SER A 463 7.00 -20.07 10.95
C SER A 463 6.92 -21.23 11.94
N ALA A 464 7.93 -22.12 12.00
CA ALA A 464 7.94 -23.25 12.92
C ALA A 464 8.05 -22.81 14.39
N ALA A 465 8.93 -21.83 14.67
CA ALA A 465 9.06 -21.24 16.00
C ALA A 465 7.79 -20.46 16.39
N ALA A 466 7.16 -19.76 15.42
CA ALA A 466 5.89 -19.06 15.65
C ALA A 466 4.74 -20.03 15.97
N GLU A 467 4.68 -21.18 15.30
CA GLU A 467 3.70 -22.24 15.53
C GLU A 467 3.86 -22.85 16.92
N ALA A 468 5.12 -23.16 17.28
CA ALA A 468 5.43 -23.66 18.62
C ALA A 468 5.07 -22.62 19.71
N LEU A 469 5.33 -21.34 19.46
CA LEU A 469 4.98 -20.26 20.38
C LEU A 469 3.46 -20.07 20.49
N ALA A 470 2.73 -20.10 19.37
CA ALA A 470 1.28 -20.02 19.35
C ALA A 470 0.63 -21.12 20.17
N SER A 471 1.11 -22.36 20.01
CA SER A 471 0.65 -23.52 20.76
C SER A 471 0.91 -23.36 22.26
N ARG A 472 2.12 -22.90 22.65
CA ARG A 472 2.46 -22.66 24.07
C ARG A 472 1.56 -21.59 24.70
N LEU A 473 1.34 -20.47 24.00
CA LEU A 473 0.56 -19.35 24.53
C LEU A 473 -0.96 -19.60 24.49
N ARG A 474 -1.40 -20.76 24.01
CA ARG A 474 -2.82 -21.09 23.81
C ARG A 474 -3.57 -19.96 23.10
N LEU A 475 -2.93 -19.39 22.10
CA LEU A 475 -3.54 -18.37 21.24
C LEU A 475 -4.66 -18.97 20.38
N GLU A 476 -4.87 -20.25 20.51
CA GLU A 476 -5.90 -21.08 19.89
C GLU A 476 -7.14 -21.06 20.81
N GLY A 477 -8.10 -20.19 20.52
CA GLY A 477 -9.43 -20.21 21.14
C GLY A 477 -10.42 -21.03 20.30
N PRO A 478 -11.69 -21.14 20.67
CA PRO A 478 -12.71 -21.86 19.89
C PRO A 478 -12.96 -21.30 18.48
N GLU A 479 -12.42 -20.13 18.16
CA GLU A 479 -12.27 -19.57 16.81
C GLU A 479 -10.82 -19.75 16.34
N GLN A 480 -10.35 -20.98 16.31
CA GLN A 480 -8.97 -21.36 15.98
C GLN A 480 -8.59 -20.88 14.58
N LEU A 481 -7.79 -19.83 14.54
CA LEU A 481 -7.02 -19.51 13.35
C LEU A 481 -5.62 -20.12 13.55
N PRO A 482 -5.22 -21.13 12.77
CA PRO A 482 -3.89 -21.73 12.86
C PRO A 482 -2.79 -20.67 12.64
N ALA A 483 -1.55 -20.93 13.02
CA ALA A 483 -0.43 -20.00 12.79
C ALA A 483 -0.34 -19.59 11.32
N ASN A 484 -0.70 -20.47 10.39
CA ASN A 484 -0.83 -20.19 8.96
C ASN A 484 -1.78 -19.02 8.66
N ALA A 485 -2.83 -18.80 9.46
CA ALA A 485 -3.74 -17.68 9.26
C ALA A 485 -3.07 -16.31 9.45
N VAL A 486 -1.99 -16.24 10.21
CA VAL A 486 -1.17 -15.02 10.37
C VAL A 486 -0.32 -14.80 9.14
N THR A 487 0.28 -15.86 8.60
CA THR A 487 1.04 -15.82 7.35
C THR A 487 0.11 -15.47 6.19
N ASP A 488 -1.04 -16.14 6.09
CA ASP A 488 -2.07 -15.86 5.09
C ASP A 488 -2.57 -14.42 5.17
N TYR A 489 -2.73 -13.88 6.38
CA TYR A 489 -3.10 -12.48 6.57
C TYR A 489 -2.01 -11.53 6.06
N LEU A 490 -0.74 -11.78 6.37
CA LEU A 490 0.37 -10.97 5.85
C LEU A 490 0.48 -11.04 4.33
N GLU A 491 0.22 -12.20 3.74
CA GLU A 491 0.17 -12.38 2.29
C GLU A 491 -1.03 -11.65 1.67
N GLN A 492 -2.22 -11.79 2.23
CA GLN A 492 -3.43 -11.08 1.78
C GLN A 492 -3.25 -9.56 1.87
N GLN A 493 -2.54 -9.09 2.88
CA GLN A 493 -2.19 -7.69 3.02
C GLN A 493 -0.95 -7.28 2.19
N HIS A 494 -0.37 -8.21 1.40
CA HIS A 494 0.82 -7.99 0.57
C HIS A 494 2.05 -7.46 1.34
N TRP A 495 2.19 -7.85 2.61
CA TRP A 495 3.40 -7.57 3.39
C TRP A 495 4.54 -8.50 3.03
N GLN A 496 4.23 -9.71 2.62
CA GLN A 496 5.19 -10.70 2.16
C GLN A 496 4.59 -11.53 1.02
N HIS A 497 5.46 -12.18 0.26
CA HIS A 497 5.10 -13.23 -0.68
C HIS A 497 5.30 -14.59 -0.01
N LEU A 498 4.72 -15.64 -0.57
CA LEU A 498 4.98 -17.03 -0.19
C LEU A 498 6.49 -17.24 -0.03
N THR A 499 6.93 -17.41 1.21
CA THR A 499 8.33 -17.55 1.55
C THR A 499 8.61 -18.99 1.99
N PRO A 500 9.81 -19.50 1.72
CA PRO A 500 10.22 -20.80 2.27
C PRO A 500 10.03 -20.83 3.79
N PRO A 501 9.74 -22.00 4.39
CA PRO A 501 9.47 -22.13 5.83
C PRO A 501 10.60 -21.63 6.74
N GLU A 502 11.83 -21.52 6.22
CA GLU A 502 13.00 -20.99 6.94
C GLU A 502 13.12 -19.46 6.93
N SER A 503 12.24 -18.79 6.20
CA SER A 503 12.27 -17.33 6.12
C SER A 503 11.68 -16.68 7.38
N PRO A 504 12.08 -15.44 7.73
CA PRO A 504 11.48 -14.71 8.83
C PRO A 504 9.96 -14.65 8.73
N LEU A 505 9.25 -14.87 9.84
CA LEU A 505 7.78 -14.79 9.89
C LEU A 505 7.26 -13.44 9.35
N VAL A 506 7.95 -12.37 9.69
CA VAL A 506 7.69 -11.03 9.16
C VAL A 506 8.91 -10.57 8.38
N THR A 507 8.81 -10.52 7.08
CA THR A 507 9.95 -10.19 6.20
C THR A 507 10.17 -8.68 6.04
N ASP A 508 9.15 -7.86 6.25
CA ASP A 508 9.28 -6.40 6.16
C ASP A 508 9.97 -5.82 7.40
N PRO A 509 11.13 -5.13 7.26
CA PRO A 509 11.90 -4.67 8.41
C PRO A 509 11.20 -3.60 9.25
N LEU A 510 10.40 -2.70 8.64
CA LEU A 510 9.64 -1.70 9.37
C LEU A 510 8.57 -2.36 10.23
N LEU A 511 7.78 -3.24 9.61
CA LEU A 511 6.70 -3.94 10.31
C LEU A 511 7.25 -4.77 11.47
N GLN A 512 8.35 -5.51 11.23
CA GLN A 512 9.04 -6.29 12.28
C GLN A 512 9.48 -5.42 13.46
N ARG A 513 10.07 -4.26 13.19
CA ARG A 513 10.52 -3.33 14.24
C ARG A 513 9.38 -2.76 15.06
N LEU A 514 8.28 -2.38 14.38
CA LEU A 514 7.09 -1.86 15.05
C LEU A 514 6.42 -2.91 15.93
N LEU A 515 6.31 -4.16 15.44
CA LEU A 515 5.74 -5.27 16.20
C LEU A 515 6.59 -5.62 17.43
N VAL A 516 7.91 -5.70 17.26
CA VAL A 516 8.85 -5.95 18.38
C VAL A 516 8.80 -4.80 19.39
N HIS A 517 8.74 -3.55 18.93
CA HIS A 517 8.57 -2.40 19.81
C HIS A 517 7.29 -2.49 20.63
N GLU A 518 6.18 -2.86 19.99
CA GLU A 518 4.89 -3.02 20.65
C GLU A 518 4.88 -4.22 21.60
N ALA A 519 5.47 -5.36 21.23
CA ALA A 519 5.64 -6.51 22.11
C ALA A 519 6.41 -6.16 23.38
N ARG A 520 7.48 -5.34 23.24
CA ARG A 520 8.25 -4.82 24.36
C ARG A 520 7.42 -3.92 25.27
N ARG A 521 6.61 -3.04 24.69
CA ARG A 521 5.74 -2.10 25.43
C ARG A 521 4.62 -2.80 26.20
N LEU A 522 4.02 -3.82 25.58
CA LEU A 522 2.88 -4.56 26.14
C LEU A 522 3.29 -5.73 27.03
N SER A 523 4.61 -5.98 27.21
CA SER A 523 5.08 -7.11 27.99
C SER A 523 4.52 -7.05 29.42
N PRO A 524 3.74 -8.05 29.85
CA PRO A 524 3.34 -8.21 31.24
C PRO A 524 4.56 -8.51 32.10
N GLY A 525 4.41 -8.41 33.42
CA GLY A 525 5.49 -8.66 34.38
C GLY A 525 6.15 -10.03 34.22
N PRO A 526 7.29 -10.26 34.87
CA PRO A 526 8.15 -11.43 34.65
C PRO A 526 7.50 -12.79 34.95
N ASP A 527 6.45 -12.82 35.76
CA ASP A 527 5.75 -14.06 36.16
C ASP A 527 4.65 -14.50 35.16
N ASP A 528 4.38 -13.75 34.10
CA ASP A 528 3.39 -14.10 33.09
C ASP A 528 4.04 -14.93 31.98
N SER A 529 3.39 -16.04 31.58
CA SER A 529 3.82 -16.87 30.43
C SER A 529 3.90 -16.10 29.10
N ARG A 530 3.26 -14.95 28.99
CA ARG A 530 3.34 -13.98 27.90
C ARG A 530 4.39 -12.90 28.14
N GLY A 531 5.13 -12.97 29.24
CA GLY A 531 6.21 -12.05 29.57
C GLY A 531 7.37 -12.19 28.59
N TRP A 532 8.05 -11.08 28.35
CA TRP A 532 9.17 -11.00 27.42
C TRP A 532 10.23 -12.07 27.66
N GLN A 533 10.68 -12.19 28.91
CA GLN A 533 11.72 -13.17 29.28
C GLN A 533 11.28 -14.61 29.05
N GLU A 534 10.03 -14.95 29.40
CA GLU A 534 9.50 -16.31 29.25
C GLU A 534 9.33 -16.70 27.77
N ILE A 535 8.88 -15.79 26.93
CA ILE A 535 8.79 -16.02 25.47
C ILE A 535 10.18 -16.25 24.89
N HIS A 536 11.15 -15.36 25.21
CA HIS A 536 12.51 -15.50 24.68
C HIS A 536 13.22 -16.74 25.19
N ARG A 537 13.01 -17.14 26.47
CA ARG A 537 13.55 -18.38 27.02
C ARG A 537 12.93 -19.62 26.36
N PHE A 538 11.64 -19.59 26.06
CA PHE A 538 10.99 -20.65 25.31
C PHE A 538 11.56 -20.79 23.89
N LEU A 539 11.70 -19.67 23.17
CA LEU A 539 12.25 -19.66 21.82
C LEU A 539 13.72 -20.08 21.79
N GLN A 540 14.51 -19.66 22.80
CA GLN A 540 15.89 -20.13 22.99
C GLN A 540 15.94 -21.65 23.06
N ASN A 541 15.13 -22.28 23.94
CA ASN A 541 15.08 -23.72 24.09
C ASN A 541 14.61 -24.43 22.81
N HIS A 542 13.65 -23.85 22.11
CA HIS A 542 13.16 -24.39 20.84
C HIS A 542 14.28 -24.44 19.79
N HIS A 543 15.06 -23.36 19.65
CA HIS A 543 16.15 -23.30 18.68
C HIS A 543 17.37 -24.14 19.13
N ALA A 544 17.67 -24.21 20.41
CA ALA A 544 18.76 -25.04 20.93
C ALA A 544 18.59 -26.52 20.62
N GLN A 545 17.35 -27.02 20.49
CA GLN A 545 17.06 -28.40 20.08
C GLN A 545 17.43 -28.70 18.63
N ARG A 546 17.71 -27.67 17.79
CA ARG A 546 18.08 -27.83 16.37
C ARG A 546 19.61 -27.94 16.17
N GLY A 547 20.40 -27.96 17.26
CA GLY A 547 21.87 -28.03 17.19
C GLY A 547 22.46 -26.80 16.49
N ASP A 548 23.54 -27.01 15.73
CA ASP A 548 24.32 -25.94 15.07
C ASP A 548 23.48 -25.03 14.17
N GLU A 549 22.41 -25.55 13.56
CA GLU A 549 21.51 -24.75 12.71
C GLU A 549 20.70 -23.72 13.52
N GLY A 550 20.38 -24.05 14.77
CA GLY A 550 19.59 -23.19 15.66
C GLY A 550 20.42 -22.35 16.62
N GLU A 551 21.73 -22.54 16.67
CA GLU A 551 22.61 -21.92 17.68
C GLU A 551 22.58 -20.38 17.63
N ALA A 552 22.71 -19.79 16.46
CA ALA A 552 22.66 -18.34 16.29
C ALA A 552 21.33 -17.74 16.80
N ASP A 553 20.22 -18.44 16.56
CA ASP A 553 18.90 -18.03 17.04
C ASP A 553 18.75 -18.22 18.55
N ALA A 554 19.28 -19.31 19.08
CA ALA A 554 19.29 -19.57 20.53
C ALA A 554 20.08 -18.47 21.28
N LEU A 555 21.27 -18.13 20.81
CA LEU A 555 22.10 -17.04 21.38
C LEU A 555 21.38 -15.67 21.29
N ARG A 556 20.73 -15.38 20.18
CA ARG A 556 19.94 -14.16 20.02
C ARG A 556 18.80 -14.08 21.03
N HIS A 557 18.06 -15.16 21.23
CA HIS A 557 16.96 -15.20 22.19
C HIS A 557 17.48 -15.17 23.65
N MET A 558 18.59 -15.80 23.92
CA MET A 558 19.28 -15.72 25.22
C MET A 558 19.68 -14.27 25.55
N LEU A 559 20.26 -13.55 24.58
CA LEU A 559 20.63 -12.14 24.76
C LEU A 559 19.38 -11.25 24.95
N ALA A 560 18.31 -11.50 24.19
CA ALA A 560 17.04 -10.79 24.34
C ALA A 560 16.36 -11.05 25.69
N ALA A 561 16.58 -12.22 26.31
CA ALA A 561 16.14 -12.51 27.67
C ALA A 561 17.01 -11.87 28.76
N GLY A 562 18.14 -11.21 28.41
CA GLY A 562 19.06 -10.58 29.34
C GLY A 562 20.25 -11.44 29.78
N GLY A 563 20.45 -12.62 29.18
CA GLY A 563 21.51 -13.57 29.49
C GLY A 563 22.86 -13.22 28.86
N VAL A 564 23.35 -11.97 29.04
CA VAL A 564 24.57 -11.46 28.40
C VAL A 564 25.81 -12.30 28.75
N GLU A 565 26.02 -12.60 30.05
CA GLU A 565 27.19 -13.33 30.51
C GLU A 565 27.25 -14.75 29.91
N THR A 566 26.09 -15.42 29.80
CA THR A 566 26.00 -16.76 29.19
C THR A 566 26.31 -16.73 27.70
N VAL A 567 25.83 -15.71 26.96
CA VAL A 567 26.16 -15.54 25.55
C VAL A 567 27.63 -15.27 25.33
N VAL A 568 28.25 -14.45 26.18
CA VAL A 568 29.69 -14.16 26.12
C VAL A 568 30.50 -15.42 26.40
N ALA A 569 30.13 -16.19 27.43
CA ALA A 569 30.82 -17.44 27.78
C ALA A 569 30.70 -18.47 26.64
N SER A 570 29.49 -18.68 26.04
CA SER A 570 29.31 -19.60 24.91
C SER A 570 30.18 -19.21 23.73
N LEU A 571 30.16 -17.92 23.32
CA LEU A 571 30.97 -17.43 22.21
C LEU A 571 32.50 -17.52 22.51
N ALA A 572 32.92 -17.33 23.75
CA ALA A 572 34.31 -17.45 24.13
C ALA A 572 34.77 -18.92 24.18
N GLU A 573 33.92 -19.83 24.65
CA GLU A 573 34.18 -21.28 24.65
C GLU A 573 34.33 -21.81 23.22
N GLU A 574 33.39 -21.47 22.32
CA GLU A 574 33.48 -21.83 20.90
C GLU A 574 34.77 -21.25 20.28
N PHE A 575 35.12 -20.00 20.58
CA PHE A 575 36.34 -19.37 20.08
C PHE A 575 37.61 -20.11 20.54
N GLN A 576 37.62 -20.66 21.74
CA GLN A 576 38.77 -21.38 22.31
C GLN A 576 38.85 -22.84 21.84
N SER A 577 37.78 -23.39 21.22
CA SER A 577 37.78 -24.74 20.68
C SER A 577 38.71 -24.83 19.45
N GLU A 578 39.47 -25.94 19.36
CA GLU A 578 40.29 -26.21 18.18
C GLU A 578 39.40 -26.58 16.98
N GLN A 579 39.00 -25.56 16.22
CA GLN A 579 38.20 -25.75 15.02
C GLN A 579 38.96 -25.39 13.75
N ASP A 580 38.54 -25.94 12.65
CA ASP A 580 39.09 -25.66 11.34
C ASP A 580 38.70 -24.22 10.89
N GLU A 581 39.20 -23.78 9.72
CA GLU A 581 38.93 -22.46 9.17
C GLU A 581 37.42 -22.20 8.93
N ARG A 582 36.61 -23.24 8.76
CA ARG A 582 35.16 -23.15 8.57
C ARG A 582 34.41 -22.71 9.84
N GLY A 583 34.93 -23.06 11.02
CA GLY A 583 34.40 -22.63 12.30
C GLY A 583 34.39 -21.10 12.46
N ALA A 584 35.38 -20.39 11.92
CA ALA A 584 35.42 -18.92 11.96
C ALA A 584 34.18 -18.28 11.30
N GLY A 585 33.74 -18.83 10.17
CA GLY A 585 32.55 -18.35 9.49
C GLY A 585 31.27 -18.58 10.27
N HIS A 586 31.18 -19.72 10.99
CA HIS A 586 30.07 -20.03 11.88
C HIS A 586 30.05 -19.08 13.08
N TRP A 587 31.13 -18.94 13.77
CA TRP A 587 31.27 -18.05 14.93
C TRP A 587 30.93 -16.59 14.60
N LEU A 588 31.44 -16.07 13.48
CA LEU A 588 31.11 -14.72 13.02
C LEU A 588 29.64 -14.56 12.69
N ARG A 589 28.98 -15.59 12.18
CA ARG A 589 27.52 -15.59 11.96
C ARG A 589 26.77 -15.54 13.29
N CYS A 590 27.13 -16.41 14.25
CA CYS A 590 26.53 -16.46 15.58
C CYS A 590 26.68 -15.12 16.31
N LEU A 591 27.86 -14.55 16.34
CA LEU A 591 28.13 -13.25 16.95
C LEU A 591 27.31 -12.12 16.29
N ARG A 592 27.38 -12.02 14.95
CA ARG A 592 26.63 -11.02 14.18
C ARG A 592 25.13 -11.11 14.44
N TYR A 593 24.60 -12.32 14.44
CA TYR A 593 23.17 -12.53 14.60
C TYR A 593 22.70 -12.34 16.03
N ALA A 594 23.42 -12.84 17.01
CA ALA A 594 23.17 -12.58 18.43
C ALA A 594 23.10 -11.07 18.71
N ALA A 595 24.03 -10.30 18.16
CA ALA A 595 24.04 -8.84 18.31
C ALA A 595 22.81 -8.11 17.71
N THR A 596 21.93 -8.79 16.95
CA THR A 596 20.63 -8.22 16.50
C THR A 596 19.51 -8.45 17.50
N ALA A 597 19.78 -8.98 18.67
CA ALA A 597 18.78 -9.24 19.70
C ALA A 597 18.06 -7.95 20.12
N PRO A 598 16.72 -7.99 20.22
CA PRO A 598 15.96 -6.85 20.70
C PRO A 598 16.27 -6.61 22.19
N THR A 599 16.24 -5.34 22.57
CA THR A 599 16.55 -4.92 23.95
C THR A 599 15.45 -5.36 24.92
N PRO A 600 15.79 -5.94 26.08
CA PRO A 600 14.81 -6.23 27.14
C PRO A 600 14.05 -4.98 27.60
N PRO A 601 12.75 -5.10 28.02
CA PRO A 601 11.92 -3.94 28.38
C PRO A 601 12.31 -3.26 29.69
N GLU A 602 12.91 -3.99 30.61
CA GLU A 602 13.09 -3.60 32.03
C GLU A 602 14.12 -2.48 32.25
N ARG A 603 15.02 -2.23 31.28
CA ARG A 603 16.12 -1.26 31.43
C ARG A 603 16.49 -0.64 30.08
N ASP A 604 16.85 0.64 30.07
CA ASP A 604 17.53 1.22 28.92
C ASP A 604 19.02 0.86 28.93
N TRP A 605 19.36 -0.17 28.17
CA TRP A 605 20.71 -0.73 28.09
C TRP A 605 21.64 0.05 27.14
N ARG A 606 21.19 1.10 26.50
CA ARG A 606 21.95 1.77 25.42
C ARG A 606 23.22 2.40 25.92
N ASP A 607 23.13 3.19 26.99
CA ASP A 607 24.30 3.84 27.57
C ASP A 607 25.27 2.83 28.20
N ASP A 608 24.77 1.77 28.82
CA ASP A 608 25.58 0.68 29.35
C ASP A 608 26.29 -0.09 28.22
N ARG A 609 25.63 -0.37 27.10
CA ARG A 609 26.26 -1.03 25.94
C ARG A 609 27.41 -0.20 25.37
N LEU A 610 27.22 1.10 25.21
CA LEU A 610 28.26 2.01 24.74
C LEU A 610 29.45 2.03 25.71
N ARG A 611 29.18 2.17 27.00
CA ARG A 611 30.22 2.17 28.03
C ARG A 611 31.02 0.87 28.05
N ILE A 612 30.34 -0.29 27.96
CA ILE A 612 31.01 -1.60 27.94
C ILE A 612 31.81 -1.77 26.64
N ALA A 613 31.27 -1.39 25.51
CA ALA A 613 31.94 -1.43 24.21
C ALA A 613 33.27 -0.64 24.23
N LEU A 614 33.28 0.50 24.90
CA LEU A 614 34.45 1.38 25.05
C LEU A 614 35.36 1.01 26.23
N GLY A 615 35.09 -0.11 26.91
CA GLY A 615 35.94 -0.61 28.00
C GLY A 615 35.71 0.02 29.37
N ALA A 616 34.68 0.85 29.52
CA ALA A 616 34.30 1.42 30.81
C ALA A 616 33.41 0.42 31.59
N HIS A 617 33.99 -0.22 32.64
CA HIS A 617 33.29 -1.24 33.42
C HIS A 617 33.00 -0.75 34.83
N ASP A 618 31.79 -1.06 35.32
CA ASP A 618 31.38 -0.82 36.71
C ASP A 618 31.78 -1.98 37.65
N GLY A 619 32.89 -2.67 37.39
CA GLY A 619 33.30 -3.83 38.17
C GLY A 619 32.55 -5.14 37.91
N ARG A 620 31.49 -5.15 37.18
CA ARG A 620 30.64 -6.35 36.90
C ARG A 620 31.38 -7.47 36.16
N TYR A 621 32.32 -7.11 35.30
CA TYR A 621 33.02 -8.04 34.40
C TYR A 621 34.47 -8.29 34.77
N ILE A 622 34.84 -8.05 36.05
CA ILE A 622 36.22 -8.26 36.55
C ILE A 622 36.60 -9.76 36.49
N HIS A 623 35.65 -10.65 36.63
CA HIS A 623 35.86 -12.10 36.63
C HIS A 623 36.12 -12.70 35.25
N LEU A 624 35.85 -11.96 34.15
CA LEU A 624 36.05 -12.45 32.79
C LEU A 624 37.54 -12.56 32.44
N ASP A 625 37.93 -13.59 31.72
CA ASP A 625 39.25 -13.71 31.13
C ASP A 625 39.48 -12.71 29.96
N ASP A 626 40.68 -12.68 29.38
CA ASP A 626 41.02 -11.73 28.32
C ASP A 626 40.20 -11.95 27.06
N THR A 627 39.87 -13.20 26.70
CA THR A 627 39.08 -13.55 25.54
C THR A 627 37.61 -13.19 25.78
N GLU A 628 37.05 -13.56 26.92
CA GLU A 628 35.69 -13.20 27.32
C GLU A 628 35.50 -11.68 27.37
N ARG A 629 36.46 -10.92 27.89
CA ARG A 629 36.41 -9.44 27.90
C ARG A 629 36.37 -8.88 26.48
N CYS A 630 37.16 -9.42 25.57
CA CYS A 630 37.21 -9.01 24.19
C CYS A 630 35.88 -9.33 23.47
N VAL A 631 35.37 -10.55 23.65
CA VAL A 631 34.06 -10.96 23.10
C VAL A 631 32.94 -10.11 23.68
N ASN A 632 32.96 -9.81 24.96
CA ASN A 632 31.95 -8.98 25.62
C ASN A 632 31.92 -7.55 25.06
N ARG A 633 33.07 -6.91 24.89
CA ARG A 633 33.16 -5.57 24.30
C ARG A 633 32.66 -5.59 22.82
N LEU A 634 33.12 -6.56 22.06
CA LEU A 634 32.74 -6.72 20.68
C LEU A 634 31.21 -6.97 20.51
N LEU A 635 30.62 -7.86 21.33
CA LEU A 635 29.19 -8.11 21.34
C LEU A 635 28.39 -6.83 21.64
N HIS A 636 28.79 -6.08 22.69
CA HIS A 636 28.09 -4.85 23.06
C HIS A 636 28.25 -3.75 22.01
N ALA A 637 29.41 -3.62 21.35
CA ALA A 637 29.60 -2.69 20.23
C ALA A 637 28.67 -3.00 19.05
N LEU A 638 28.62 -4.25 18.65
CA LEU A 638 27.75 -4.70 17.57
C LEU A 638 26.27 -4.56 17.94
N TRP A 639 25.89 -4.92 19.18
CA TRP A 639 24.52 -4.80 19.67
C TRP A 639 24.04 -3.34 19.74
N TYR A 640 24.91 -2.43 20.20
CA TYR A 640 24.65 -0.99 20.20
C TYR A 640 24.42 -0.46 18.77
N LEU A 641 25.28 -0.83 17.82
CA LEU A 641 25.19 -0.38 16.44
C LEU A 641 24.09 -1.08 15.61
N SER A 642 23.55 -2.22 16.07
CA SER A 642 22.47 -2.93 15.36
C SER A 642 21.14 -2.18 15.41
N GLU A 643 20.93 -1.33 16.40
CA GLU A 643 19.70 -0.54 16.51
C GLU A 643 19.63 0.54 15.41
N PRO A 644 18.52 0.62 14.65
CA PRO A 644 18.44 1.49 13.46
C PRO A 644 18.51 2.98 13.77
N HIS A 645 18.08 3.39 14.97
CA HIS A 645 18.05 4.79 15.40
C HIS A 645 19.31 5.22 16.17
N THR A 646 20.25 4.31 16.40
CA THR A 646 21.52 4.64 17.07
C THR A 646 22.49 5.30 16.10
N GLU A 647 23.04 6.45 16.47
CA GLU A 647 24.10 7.10 15.71
C GLU A 647 25.38 6.23 15.76
N PRO A 648 26.01 5.96 14.62
CA PRO A 648 27.27 5.25 14.59
C PRO A 648 28.38 6.10 15.18
N ASP A 649 28.75 5.78 16.42
CA ASP A 649 29.87 6.43 17.09
C ASP A 649 31.20 5.92 16.50
N PRO A 650 32.15 6.83 16.15
CA PRO A 650 33.44 6.45 15.57
C PRO A 650 34.28 5.58 16.50
N ASP A 651 34.24 5.84 17.81
CA ASP A 651 35.03 5.10 18.81
C ASP A 651 34.50 3.67 18.94
N THR A 652 33.17 3.47 18.86
CA THR A 652 32.57 2.13 18.85
C THR A 652 32.95 1.35 17.57
N CYS A 653 33.01 2.02 16.41
CA CYS A 653 33.49 1.39 15.18
C CYS A 653 34.97 0.99 15.29
N THR A 654 35.80 1.83 15.92
CA THR A 654 37.22 1.56 16.19
C THR A 654 37.37 0.39 17.17
N ALA A 655 36.52 0.31 18.19
CA ALA A 655 36.52 -0.81 19.13
C ALA A 655 36.24 -2.15 18.40
N ILE A 656 35.31 -2.21 17.47
CA ILE A 656 35.05 -3.42 16.64
C ILE A 656 36.33 -3.84 15.91
N GLU A 657 37.06 -2.91 15.29
CA GLU A 657 38.29 -3.20 14.57
C GLU A 657 39.36 -3.76 15.52
N GLN A 658 39.55 -3.09 16.65
CA GLN A 658 40.58 -3.46 17.63
C GLN A 658 40.31 -4.84 18.25
N GLU A 659 39.08 -5.12 18.66
CA GLU A 659 38.72 -6.39 19.28
C GLU A 659 38.83 -7.56 18.29
N LEU A 660 38.35 -7.40 17.06
CA LEU A 660 38.51 -8.41 16.03
C LEU A 660 39.97 -8.63 15.60
N ALA A 661 40.78 -7.56 15.55
CA ALA A 661 42.23 -7.65 15.31
C ALA A 661 42.94 -8.40 16.43
N TYR A 662 42.57 -8.10 17.69
CA TYR A 662 43.14 -8.81 18.83
C TYR A 662 42.80 -10.30 18.84
N LEU A 663 41.52 -10.66 18.59
CA LEU A 663 41.09 -12.04 18.48
C LEU A 663 41.80 -12.78 17.31
N SER A 664 42.07 -12.08 16.22
CA SER A 664 42.79 -12.65 15.05
C SER A 664 44.22 -13.07 15.37
N LEU A 665 44.86 -12.40 16.35
CA LEU A 665 46.20 -12.76 16.83
C LEU A 665 46.19 -13.95 17.81
N ARG A 666 45.07 -14.16 18.50
CA ARG A 666 44.91 -15.23 19.49
C ARG A 666 44.53 -16.57 18.89
N HIS A 667 43.92 -16.57 17.69
CA HIS A 667 43.46 -17.80 17.02
C HIS A 667 44.15 -18.00 15.66
N PRO A 668 45.18 -18.83 15.54
CA PRO A 668 45.98 -18.98 14.33
C PRO A 668 45.13 -19.43 13.10
N SER A 669 44.24 -20.42 13.28
CA SER A 669 43.39 -20.97 12.22
C SER A 669 42.36 -19.95 11.72
N TRP A 670 41.89 -19.05 12.55
CA TRP A 670 40.86 -18.06 12.20
C TRP A 670 41.44 -16.67 11.86
N ARG A 671 42.74 -16.53 11.88
CA ARG A 671 43.47 -15.27 11.66
C ARG A 671 43.04 -14.51 10.42
N VAL A 672 42.86 -15.25 9.28
CA VAL A 672 42.51 -14.63 8.00
C VAL A 672 41.06 -14.12 8.03
N ALA A 673 40.13 -14.95 8.50
CA ALA A 673 38.70 -14.60 8.55
C ALA A 673 38.42 -13.42 9.49
N LEU A 674 38.99 -13.48 10.72
CA LEU A 674 38.85 -12.41 11.72
C LEU A 674 39.54 -11.10 11.26
N GLY A 675 40.71 -11.20 10.63
CA GLY A 675 41.39 -10.05 10.05
C GLY A 675 40.65 -9.42 8.87
N GLN A 676 39.89 -10.19 8.10
CA GLN A 676 38.98 -9.66 7.08
C GLN A 676 37.77 -8.97 7.70
N ALA A 677 37.19 -9.57 8.74
CA ALA A 677 36.09 -8.97 9.51
C ALA A 677 36.53 -7.64 10.16
N ALA A 678 37.71 -7.60 10.81
CA ALA A 678 38.27 -6.39 11.39
C ALA A 678 38.37 -5.22 10.39
N ARG A 679 38.72 -5.49 9.15
CA ARG A 679 38.82 -4.46 8.11
C ARG A 679 37.46 -4.03 7.51
N ARG A 680 36.49 -4.91 7.47
CA ARG A 680 35.21 -4.67 6.74
C ARG A 680 34.05 -4.27 7.65
N TRP A 681 33.96 -4.84 8.84
CA TRP A 681 32.84 -4.63 9.74
C TRP A 681 32.69 -3.19 10.27
N PRO A 682 33.77 -2.45 10.61
CA PRO A 682 33.64 -1.07 11.07
C PRO A 682 32.94 -0.16 10.05
N ALA A 683 33.34 -0.28 8.77
CA ALA A 683 32.71 0.48 7.69
C ALA A 683 31.25 0.06 7.45
N ALA A 684 30.97 -1.25 7.44
CA ALA A 684 29.62 -1.76 7.27
C ALA A 684 28.70 -1.34 8.43
N ALA A 685 29.18 -1.39 9.68
CA ALA A 685 28.45 -0.95 10.87
C ALA A 685 28.16 0.56 10.83
N ARG A 686 29.14 1.38 10.46
CA ARG A 686 28.99 2.83 10.27
C ARG A 686 27.90 3.15 9.26
N ASP A 687 27.88 2.45 8.14
CA ASP A 687 26.92 2.68 7.05
C ASP A 687 25.58 1.96 7.29
N LYS A 688 25.39 1.29 8.43
CA LYS A 688 24.21 0.46 8.74
C LYS A 688 23.92 -0.61 7.68
N ARG A 689 25.00 -1.13 7.05
CA ARG A 689 24.92 -2.23 6.07
C ARG A 689 25.08 -3.57 6.78
N PRO A 690 24.56 -4.67 6.19
CA PRO A 690 24.80 -6.02 6.70
C PRO A 690 26.31 -6.30 6.83
N LEU A 691 26.73 -6.85 7.97
CA LEU A 691 28.11 -7.21 8.21
C LEU A 691 28.51 -8.41 7.31
N PRO A 692 29.53 -8.30 6.47
CA PRO A 692 29.92 -9.37 5.57
C PRO A 692 30.61 -10.52 6.33
N VAL A 693 30.17 -11.75 6.12
CA VAL A 693 30.83 -12.93 6.68
C VAL A 693 31.75 -13.53 5.62
N PRO A 694 33.05 -13.78 5.94
CA PRO A 694 33.99 -14.41 5.02
C PRO A 694 33.49 -15.80 4.57
N GLY A 695 33.54 -16.06 3.25
CA GLY A 695 33.11 -17.35 2.69
C GLY A 695 31.63 -17.48 2.30
N GLN A 696 30.89 -16.40 2.39
CA GLN A 696 29.53 -16.28 1.79
C GLN A 696 29.52 -15.46 0.53
#